data_e24e0108d51f0f88a23831567f852700
#
_entry.id   e24e0108d51f0f88a23831567f852700
#
_cell.length_a   1.000
_cell.length_b   1.000
_cell.length_c   1.000
_cell.angle_alpha   90.00
_cell.angle_beta   90.00
_cell.angle_gamma   90.00
#
_symmetry.space_group_name_H-M   'P 1'
#
loop_
_entity.id
_entity.type
_entity.pdbx_description
1 polymer ?
#
loop_
_entity_poly.entity_id
_entity_poly.type
_entity_poly.pdbx_seq_one_letter_code
_entity_poly.pdbx_strand_id
1 'polypeptide(L)'
;MSRSRRGRGIWPTLAGLAASLCAALPAHADTAPVLRATLDNGLRVIVVRNTLAPVVATSVNYLVGSDEAPPGFPGTAHAQEHMMFRGSPGLSAEQLADIGSIMGGNFNANTRESLTQYLFTVPAEDVDVALHIEATRMRGVLDSAADWDQERGAIEQEVAQDLSNPGYKLYAQLRAAMFAGTPYAHDALGTRPSFDATRVNMLRQFHDAWYAPNNAILVVVGDVDPNATLEKIRALFASIPARPLPARHLVHLGPAHAAHLSVDTDRPTGTQMLAMRVPGLHSPDFPALEVLTDVLASERFDLYGLVPQGKAIGATFALDPLPQAGVAYAVVSFSKDEDPKALDVEVRSILARVARHGVPPELVQAAKQQERRQTEFQKNSIEGLASVWADAVALYGLDSPEEDLQRIEKVTVADVNRVARRYLDLAHAVSAVMTPQGSGRPVASGGGFGGQESISLGEAHATALPEWARAALERLEVKPSSLHPLMSTLPNGLTLIVQPEDVSDTVSVFGHIRNRPEVEAGAGKEGVNQVLEPLLAYGSEKLDRLAFESALDDIGADEHAGTDFDVQVLAQNFDRGVALLADNELHPALPPEAMSVISNQLSQVVGARIRSPGYQTQRSLRAALFPPDDPSLREATPESVRALSLDDVLSYYRRVFRPDLTTIVVVGRVSPEQAREIIGKYFGAWQADGQKPDTDLPIAPANKPGAVAVPDASRVQDIVVLAQNLALTRSDPDYYPLELGSAVLGGGFYSTRLSIEMRKNTGLVYSVGSTLQAGRTRGAYYIQYACDPQNVSKAAQIAVQELHSMQDSAVGGDELLRAKALLLRQIPLSEASVDEIGHDLIDRREYDLPLDEPDHAARRYIDMTAADVQAAFRKWLRPADLVRVTQGPTPQ
;
A
#
# COMPACT_ATOMS: atom_id res chain seq x y z
N MET A 1 -46.79 13.34 68.99
CA MET A 1 -47.25 14.60 69.58
C MET A 1 -46.86 15.66 68.60
N SER A 2 -47.72 16.11 67.87
CA SER A 2 -48.64 17.25 67.96
C SER A 2 -48.08 18.50 67.34
N ARG A 3 -48.66 18.78 66.14
CA ARG A 3 -49.36 20.03 65.75
C ARG A 3 -48.47 21.29 65.65
N SER A 4 -48.64 22.17 64.76
CA SER A 4 -49.54 22.60 63.72
C SER A 4 -49.34 24.13 63.56
N ARG A 5 -49.48 24.62 62.42
CA ARG A 5 -50.31 25.62 61.75
C ARG A 5 -49.60 26.92 61.25
N ARG A 6 -49.73 27.10 59.95
CA ARG A 6 -50.32 28.20 59.17
C ARG A 6 -49.91 29.67 59.45
N GLY A 7 -49.54 30.36 58.39
CA GLY A 7 -49.65 31.81 58.20
C GLY A 7 -49.39 32.26 56.78
N ARG A 8 -50.41 32.78 56.12
CA ARG A 8 -50.41 33.38 54.72
C ARG A 8 -49.86 34.79 54.76
N GLY A 9 -49.30 35.22 53.58
CA GLY A 9 -49.38 36.62 53.22
C GLY A 9 -48.41 37.17 52.18
N ILE A 10 -48.87 37.31 50.94
CA ILE A 10 -48.79 38.47 50.07
C ILE A 10 -47.42 38.76 49.36
N TRP A 11 -47.46 38.74 48.00
CA TRP A 11 -46.56 39.23 46.99
C TRP A 11 -46.27 40.75 47.08
N PRO A 12 -45.10 41.28 46.47
CA PRO A 12 -45.03 41.51 45.01
C PRO A 12 -43.66 41.29 44.35
N THR A 13 -43.71 40.87 43.04
CA THR A 13 -42.89 41.11 41.88
C THR A 13 -41.59 41.87 42.00
N LEU A 14 -40.45 41.22 41.50
CA LEU A 14 -39.38 41.85 40.80
C LEU A 14 -38.71 40.86 39.86
N ALA A 15 -38.63 41.24 38.56
CA ALA A 15 -37.95 40.49 37.47
C ALA A 15 -36.42 40.53 37.65
N GLY A 16 -35.82 39.37 37.53
CA GLY A 16 -34.34 39.23 37.52
C GLY A 16 -33.93 38.10 36.57
N LEU A 17 -33.15 38.44 35.55
CA LEU A 17 -32.59 37.60 34.54
C LEU A 17 -31.98 36.32 35.13
N ALA A 18 -32.51 35.18 34.73
CA ALA A 18 -31.83 33.88 34.85
C ALA A 18 -31.04 33.63 33.56
N ALA A 19 -29.74 33.80 33.60
CA ALA A 19 -28.83 33.31 32.58
C ALA A 19 -28.78 31.78 32.69
N SER A 20 -29.39 31.09 31.72
CA SER A 20 -29.25 29.64 31.55
C SER A 20 -27.86 29.31 31.10
N LEU A 21 -27.02 28.78 31.99
CA LEU A 21 -25.83 28.01 31.60
C LEU A 21 -26.33 26.69 30.99
N CYS A 22 -26.43 26.62 29.66
CA CYS A 22 -26.46 25.37 28.95
C CYS A 22 -25.05 24.77 29.05
N ALA A 23 -24.89 23.79 29.95
CA ALA A 23 -23.74 22.88 29.86
C ALA A 23 -23.89 22.12 28.53
N ALA A 24 -23.01 22.41 27.58
CA ALA A 24 -22.86 21.57 26.38
C ALA A 24 -22.35 20.21 26.87
N LEU A 25 -23.23 19.20 26.83
CA LEU A 25 -22.81 17.80 26.85
C LEU A 25 -21.94 17.58 25.64
N PRO A 26 -20.83 16.85 25.76
CA PRO A 26 -20.05 16.47 24.57
C PRO A 26 -21.00 15.70 23.65
N ALA A 27 -21.13 16.19 22.41
CA ALA A 27 -21.78 15.45 21.36
C ALA A 27 -21.02 14.12 21.21
N HIS A 28 -21.73 13.02 21.44
CA HIS A 28 -21.23 11.71 21.04
C HIS A 28 -20.97 11.81 19.54
N ALA A 29 -19.82 11.33 19.10
CA ALA A 29 -19.53 11.15 17.70
C ALA A 29 -20.69 10.37 17.07
N ASP A 30 -21.42 11.01 16.16
CA ASP A 30 -22.40 10.31 15.34
C ASP A 30 -21.61 9.27 14.55
N THR A 31 -21.80 7.99 14.88
CA THR A 31 -21.30 6.91 14.03
C THR A 31 -21.82 7.19 12.63
N ALA A 32 -20.91 7.32 11.67
CA ALA A 32 -21.25 7.61 10.28
C ALA A 32 -22.45 6.75 9.86
N PRO A 33 -23.52 7.32 9.29
CA PRO A 33 -24.74 6.58 9.03
C PRO A 33 -24.44 5.49 8.00
N VAL A 34 -24.50 4.23 8.45
CA VAL A 34 -24.38 3.05 7.60
C VAL A 34 -25.76 2.66 7.09
N LEU A 35 -25.97 2.73 5.80
CA LEU A 35 -27.18 2.25 5.15
C LEU A 35 -26.97 0.81 4.66
N ARG A 36 -27.94 -0.07 5.00
CA ARG A 36 -27.99 -1.45 4.51
C ARG A 36 -29.30 -1.69 3.81
N ALA A 37 -29.26 -2.32 2.65
CA ALA A 37 -30.43 -2.68 1.88
C ALA A 37 -30.21 -3.99 1.12
N THR A 38 -31.31 -4.68 0.81
CA THR A 38 -31.31 -5.79 -0.14
C THR A 38 -32.33 -5.46 -1.22
N LEU A 39 -31.90 -5.47 -2.49
CA LEU A 39 -32.79 -5.24 -3.61
C LEU A 39 -33.66 -6.48 -3.87
N ASP A 40 -34.76 -6.32 -4.59
CA ASP A 40 -35.70 -7.42 -4.90
C ASP A 40 -35.02 -8.57 -5.67
N ASN A 41 -33.95 -8.29 -6.40
CA ASN A 41 -33.15 -9.29 -7.11
C ASN A 41 -32.07 -9.96 -6.23
N GLY A 42 -32.03 -9.66 -4.92
CA GLY A 42 -31.14 -10.26 -3.95
C GLY A 42 -29.78 -9.58 -3.78
N LEU A 43 -29.46 -8.52 -4.54
CA LEU A 43 -28.22 -7.76 -4.34
C LEU A 43 -28.23 -7.10 -2.97
N ARG A 44 -27.24 -7.42 -2.15
CA ARG A 44 -27.01 -6.74 -0.86
C ARG A 44 -26.21 -5.47 -1.10
N VAL A 45 -26.62 -4.37 -0.47
CA VAL A 45 -26.01 -3.05 -0.63
C VAL A 45 -25.66 -2.49 0.73
N ILE A 46 -24.44 -2.01 0.88
CA ILE A 46 -23.95 -1.31 2.07
C ILE A 46 -23.36 0.02 1.59
N VAL A 47 -23.83 1.12 2.20
CA VAL A 47 -23.29 2.45 1.94
C VAL A 47 -22.82 3.04 3.25
N VAL A 48 -21.55 3.39 3.33
CA VAL A 48 -20.89 3.98 4.49
C VAL A 48 -20.41 5.38 4.13
N ARG A 49 -20.92 6.38 4.84
CA ARG A 49 -20.47 7.75 4.62
C ARG A 49 -19.14 7.99 5.32
N ASN A 50 -18.14 8.46 4.58
CA ASN A 50 -16.87 8.97 5.09
C ASN A 50 -16.52 10.26 4.33
N THR A 51 -16.26 11.34 5.04
CA THR A 51 -16.10 12.69 4.48
C THR A 51 -14.65 13.18 4.54
N LEU A 52 -13.69 12.29 4.69
CA LEU A 52 -12.25 12.62 4.74
C LEU A 52 -11.83 13.42 3.50
N ALA A 53 -12.23 12.97 2.33
CA ALA A 53 -11.99 13.62 1.06
C ALA A 53 -13.21 13.46 0.14
N PRO A 54 -13.39 14.28 -0.92
CA PRO A 54 -14.44 14.10 -1.92
C PRO A 54 -14.17 12.90 -2.85
N VAL A 55 -14.00 11.73 -2.25
CA VAL A 55 -13.63 10.45 -2.89
C VAL A 55 -14.61 9.37 -2.47
N VAL A 56 -14.82 8.39 -3.34
CA VAL A 56 -15.64 7.21 -3.08
C VAL A 56 -14.92 5.96 -3.55
N ALA A 57 -14.88 4.95 -2.67
CA ALA A 57 -14.51 3.59 -3.01
C ALA A 57 -15.76 2.73 -3.18
N THR A 58 -15.81 1.93 -4.24
CA THR A 58 -16.85 0.92 -4.47
C THR A 58 -16.21 -0.46 -4.55
N SER A 59 -16.85 -1.46 -3.96
CA SER A 59 -16.43 -2.85 -4.02
C SER A 59 -17.63 -3.74 -4.36
N VAL A 60 -17.61 -4.36 -5.53
CA VAL A 60 -18.56 -5.43 -5.87
C VAL A 60 -17.92 -6.77 -5.53
N ASN A 61 -18.53 -7.46 -4.60
CA ASN A 61 -18.03 -8.69 -4.02
C ASN A 61 -18.90 -9.86 -4.48
N TYR A 62 -18.45 -10.64 -5.45
CA TYR A 62 -19.09 -11.87 -5.84
C TYR A 62 -18.64 -13.00 -4.92
N LEU A 63 -19.61 -13.70 -4.30
CA LEU A 63 -19.33 -14.79 -3.37
C LEU A 63 -18.98 -16.05 -4.15
N VAL A 64 -17.90 -16.03 -4.87
CA VAL A 64 -17.36 -17.11 -5.71
C VAL A 64 -15.88 -16.91 -5.92
N GLY A 65 -15.09 -17.98 -5.90
CA GLY A 65 -13.65 -17.92 -6.09
C GLY A 65 -13.09 -19.24 -6.64
N SER A 66 -11.84 -19.53 -6.30
CA SER A 66 -11.17 -20.74 -6.82
C SER A 66 -11.77 -22.06 -6.30
N ASP A 67 -12.52 -22.04 -5.19
CA ASP A 67 -13.20 -23.22 -4.64
C ASP A 67 -14.31 -23.74 -5.56
N GLU A 68 -14.93 -22.85 -6.34
CA GLU A 68 -15.97 -23.17 -7.30
C GLU A 68 -15.44 -23.45 -8.71
N ALA A 69 -14.12 -23.41 -8.92
CA ALA A 69 -13.52 -23.75 -10.20
C ALA A 69 -13.88 -25.19 -10.59
N PRO A 70 -14.20 -25.47 -11.87
CA PRO A 70 -14.50 -26.82 -12.33
C PRO A 70 -13.34 -27.78 -12.04
N PRO A 71 -13.61 -29.03 -11.63
CA PRO A 71 -12.56 -30.00 -11.37
C PRO A 71 -11.59 -30.18 -12.54
N GLY A 72 -10.29 -30.04 -12.25
CA GLY A 72 -9.24 -30.11 -13.29
C GLY A 72 -8.94 -28.77 -13.99
N PHE A 73 -9.65 -27.69 -13.61
CA PHE A 73 -9.45 -26.34 -14.19
C PHE A 73 -9.21 -25.28 -13.10
N PRO A 74 -8.21 -25.47 -12.22
CA PRO A 74 -7.85 -24.42 -11.25
C PRO A 74 -7.49 -23.13 -11.99
N GLY A 75 -7.82 -21.97 -11.40
CA GLY A 75 -7.63 -20.66 -12.02
C GLY A 75 -8.79 -20.20 -12.91
N THR A 76 -9.90 -20.97 -13.02
CA THR A 76 -11.08 -20.51 -13.81
C THR A 76 -11.67 -19.21 -13.28
N ALA A 77 -11.73 -19.03 -11.95
CA ALA A 77 -12.22 -17.81 -11.33
C ALA A 77 -11.32 -16.61 -11.67
N HIS A 78 -10.01 -16.77 -11.58
CA HIS A 78 -9.01 -15.77 -11.94
C HIS A 78 -9.06 -15.45 -13.44
N ALA A 79 -9.14 -16.45 -14.30
CA ALA A 79 -9.33 -16.25 -15.73
C ALA A 79 -10.62 -15.45 -16.04
N GLN A 80 -11.71 -15.71 -15.33
CA GLN A 80 -12.95 -14.94 -15.48
C GLN A 80 -12.80 -13.51 -14.96
N GLU A 81 -12.03 -13.30 -13.91
CA GLU A 81 -11.70 -11.96 -13.43
C GLU A 81 -11.05 -11.12 -14.54
N HIS A 82 -10.01 -11.63 -15.21
CA HIS A 82 -9.37 -10.97 -16.35
C HIS A 82 -10.37 -10.70 -17.49
N MET A 83 -11.23 -11.66 -17.80
CA MET A 83 -12.21 -11.50 -18.88
C MET A 83 -13.29 -10.44 -18.58
N MET A 84 -13.54 -10.10 -17.32
CA MET A 84 -14.43 -8.99 -16.94
C MET A 84 -13.93 -7.62 -17.42
N PHE A 85 -12.65 -7.51 -17.76
CA PHE A 85 -12.05 -6.29 -18.32
C PHE A 85 -11.99 -6.30 -19.86
N ARG A 86 -12.39 -7.40 -20.50
CA ARG A 86 -12.36 -7.55 -21.95
C ARG A 86 -13.68 -7.16 -22.65
N GLY A 87 -14.51 -6.42 -21.93
CA GLY A 87 -15.73 -5.82 -22.45
C GLY A 87 -17.00 -6.56 -22.09
N SER A 88 -18.07 -5.80 -22.18
CA SER A 88 -19.45 -6.21 -21.88
C SER A 88 -20.38 -5.72 -22.97
N PRO A 89 -21.61 -6.26 -23.09
CA PRO A 89 -22.58 -5.72 -24.04
C PRO A 89 -22.84 -4.22 -23.80
N GLY A 90 -22.45 -3.37 -24.76
CA GLY A 90 -22.59 -1.92 -24.70
C GLY A 90 -21.40 -1.17 -24.04
N LEU A 91 -20.33 -1.87 -23.67
CA LEU A 91 -19.09 -1.28 -23.16
C LEU A 91 -17.91 -2.13 -23.66
N SER A 92 -17.19 -1.64 -24.67
CA SER A 92 -16.01 -2.35 -25.17
C SER A 92 -14.82 -2.30 -24.21
N ALA A 93 -13.85 -3.18 -24.40
CA ALA A 93 -12.61 -3.18 -23.62
C ALA A 93 -11.88 -1.83 -23.74
N GLU A 94 -11.83 -1.27 -24.96
CA GLU A 94 -11.19 0.02 -25.22
C GLU A 94 -11.91 1.17 -24.51
N GLN A 95 -13.25 1.17 -24.52
CA GLN A 95 -14.05 2.16 -23.80
C GLN A 95 -13.81 2.07 -22.30
N LEU A 96 -13.75 0.86 -21.74
CA LEU A 96 -13.47 0.64 -20.33
C LEU A 96 -12.05 1.15 -19.96
N ALA A 97 -11.07 0.87 -20.82
CA ALA A 97 -9.71 1.34 -20.64
C ALA A 97 -9.61 2.88 -20.70
N ASP A 98 -10.26 3.52 -21.64
CA ASP A 98 -10.31 4.98 -21.76
C ASP A 98 -10.99 5.62 -20.54
N ILE A 99 -12.12 5.07 -20.08
CA ILE A 99 -12.83 5.54 -18.89
C ILE A 99 -11.95 5.43 -17.66
N GLY A 100 -11.37 4.26 -17.40
CA GLY A 100 -10.47 4.05 -16.27
C GLY A 100 -9.28 5.00 -16.28
N SER A 101 -8.69 5.24 -17.45
CA SER A 101 -7.59 6.18 -17.64
C SER A 101 -7.96 7.63 -17.28
N ILE A 102 -9.14 8.09 -17.65
CA ILE A 102 -9.59 9.46 -17.40
C ILE A 102 -10.02 9.63 -15.93
N MET A 103 -10.63 8.62 -15.32
CA MET A 103 -11.03 8.67 -13.91
C MET A 103 -9.84 8.86 -12.96
N GLY A 104 -8.63 8.47 -13.37
CA GLY A 104 -7.40 8.71 -12.61
C GLY A 104 -7.30 8.00 -11.28
N GLY A 105 -8.33 7.26 -10.89
CA GLY A 105 -8.41 6.51 -9.66
C GLY A 105 -7.81 5.11 -9.77
N ASN A 106 -7.79 4.43 -8.63
CA ASN A 106 -7.42 3.03 -8.57
C ASN A 106 -8.64 2.18 -8.97
N PHE A 107 -8.43 1.25 -9.89
CA PHE A 107 -9.39 0.19 -10.13
C PHE A 107 -8.65 -1.12 -10.24
N ASN A 108 -9.17 -2.13 -9.56
CA ASN A 108 -8.52 -3.41 -9.42
C ASN A 108 -9.54 -4.52 -9.21
N ALA A 109 -9.07 -5.75 -9.26
CA ALA A 109 -9.82 -6.90 -8.85
C ALA A 109 -8.93 -7.86 -8.06
N ASN A 110 -9.54 -8.78 -7.35
CA ASN A 110 -8.84 -9.78 -6.56
C ASN A 110 -9.69 -11.04 -6.47
N THR A 111 -9.13 -12.17 -6.82
CA THR A 111 -9.74 -13.48 -6.68
C THR A 111 -9.10 -14.26 -5.55
N ARG A 112 -9.93 -14.68 -4.57
CA ARG A 112 -9.57 -15.55 -3.45
C ARG A 112 -10.26 -16.91 -3.59
N GLU A 113 -10.16 -17.75 -2.59
CA GLU A 113 -10.78 -19.08 -2.60
C GLU A 113 -12.30 -19.03 -2.73
N SER A 114 -12.99 -18.13 -2.05
CA SER A 114 -14.46 -18.04 -2.01
C SER A 114 -15.03 -16.70 -2.43
N LEU A 115 -14.21 -15.79 -2.92
CA LEU A 115 -14.56 -14.41 -3.17
C LEU A 115 -13.81 -13.87 -4.39
N THR A 116 -14.53 -13.15 -5.28
CA THR A 116 -13.93 -12.31 -6.31
C THR A 116 -14.45 -10.89 -6.15
N GLN A 117 -13.54 -9.93 -5.98
CA GLN A 117 -13.84 -8.53 -5.70
C GLN A 117 -13.44 -7.66 -6.87
N TYR A 118 -14.25 -6.65 -7.17
CA TYR A 118 -13.94 -5.60 -8.14
C TYR A 118 -14.03 -4.25 -7.43
N LEU A 119 -12.96 -3.48 -7.50
CA LEU A 119 -12.73 -2.28 -6.71
C LEU A 119 -12.58 -1.07 -7.63
N PHE A 120 -13.21 0.04 -7.25
CA PHE A 120 -12.94 1.36 -7.82
C PHE A 120 -12.79 2.37 -6.70
N THR A 121 -11.73 3.17 -6.75
CA THR A 121 -11.58 4.39 -5.93
C THR A 121 -11.54 5.58 -6.88
N VAL A 122 -12.55 6.45 -6.80
CA VAL A 122 -12.78 7.54 -7.74
C VAL A 122 -13.19 8.81 -7.02
N PRO A 123 -13.04 10.00 -7.65
CA PRO A 123 -13.70 11.20 -7.12
C PRO A 123 -15.19 10.98 -6.91
N ALA A 124 -15.76 11.52 -5.84
CA ALA A 124 -17.15 11.29 -5.45
C ALA A 124 -18.15 11.63 -6.56
N GLU A 125 -17.83 12.58 -7.41
CA GLU A 125 -18.66 13.01 -8.55
C GLU A 125 -18.68 12.01 -9.71
N ASP A 126 -17.73 11.08 -9.76
CA ASP A 126 -17.61 10.05 -10.80
C ASP A 126 -18.13 8.67 -10.33
N VAL A 127 -18.71 8.57 -9.12
CA VAL A 127 -19.27 7.31 -8.59
C VAL A 127 -20.32 6.70 -9.52
N ASP A 128 -21.08 7.54 -10.23
CA ASP A 128 -22.10 7.06 -11.18
C ASP A 128 -21.47 6.31 -12.35
N VAL A 129 -20.28 6.72 -12.79
CA VAL A 129 -19.53 6.05 -13.86
C VAL A 129 -19.07 4.67 -13.38
N ALA A 130 -18.51 4.58 -12.17
CA ALA A 130 -18.09 3.30 -11.58
C ALA A 130 -19.29 2.34 -11.41
N LEU A 131 -20.42 2.81 -10.89
CA LEU A 131 -21.63 2.00 -10.72
C LEU A 131 -22.21 1.53 -12.07
N HIS A 132 -22.12 2.34 -13.14
CA HIS A 132 -22.54 1.92 -14.50
C HIS A 132 -21.67 0.81 -15.05
N ILE A 133 -20.35 0.88 -14.87
CA ILE A 133 -19.42 -0.17 -15.28
C ILE A 133 -19.79 -1.48 -14.56
N GLU A 134 -19.93 -1.43 -13.24
CA GLU A 134 -20.24 -2.60 -12.44
C GLU A 134 -21.59 -3.24 -12.80
N ALA A 135 -22.63 -2.44 -12.98
CA ALA A 135 -23.93 -2.93 -13.41
C ALA A 135 -23.88 -3.54 -14.83
N THR A 136 -23.05 -2.98 -15.72
CA THR A 136 -22.89 -3.48 -17.08
C THR A 136 -22.17 -4.83 -17.09
N ARG A 137 -21.08 -4.96 -16.31
CA ARG A 137 -20.33 -6.21 -16.16
C ARG A 137 -21.18 -7.32 -15.52
N MET A 138 -21.97 -6.99 -14.50
CA MET A 138 -22.88 -7.93 -13.84
C MET A 138 -23.96 -8.47 -14.77
N ARG A 139 -24.43 -7.68 -15.75
CA ARG A 139 -25.42 -8.14 -16.76
C ARG A 139 -24.84 -9.19 -17.68
N GLY A 140 -23.56 -9.06 -18.03
CA GLY A 140 -22.88 -10.02 -18.92
C GLY A 140 -21.54 -9.49 -19.42
N VAL A 141 -20.73 -10.42 -19.89
CA VAL A 141 -19.43 -10.21 -20.50
C VAL A 141 -19.40 -10.72 -21.92
N LEU A 142 -18.51 -10.20 -22.76
CA LEU A 142 -18.42 -10.61 -24.17
C LEU A 142 -17.77 -11.99 -24.30
N ASP A 143 -16.76 -12.28 -23.51
CA ASP A 143 -16.02 -13.56 -23.48
C ASP A 143 -15.74 -14.09 -24.90
N SER A 144 -15.02 -13.29 -25.71
CA SER A 144 -14.65 -13.70 -27.04
C SER A 144 -13.49 -14.70 -27.02
N ALA A 145 -13.41 -15.58 -28.01
CA ALA A 145 -12.30 -16.53 -28.13
C ALA A 145 -10.95 -15.80 -28.40
N ALA A 146 -10.98 -14.68 -29.12
CA ALA A 146 -9.80 -13.88 -29.41
C ALA A 146 -9.26 -13.20 -28.14
N ASP A 147 -10.16 -12.62 -27.34
CA ASP A 147 -9.77 -11.98 -26.07
C ASP A 147 -9.23 -13.03 -25.07
N TRP A 148 -9.86 -14.22 -25.01
CA TRP A 148 -9.35 -15.31 -24.19
C TRP A 148 -7.95 -15.77 -24.61
N ASP A 149 -7.70 -15.95 -25.91
CA ASP A 149 -6.38 -16.35 -26.39
C ASP A 149 -5.30 -15.33 -26.04
N GLN A 150 -5.66 -14.05 -26.02
CA GLN A 150 -4.76 -12.96 -25.62
C GLN A 150 -4.55 -12.95 -24.09
N GLU A 151 -5.63 -13.01 -23.29
CA GLU A 151 -5.57 -12.98 -21.83
C GLU A 151 -4.88 -14.21 -21.25
N ARG A 152 -5.14 -15.38 -21.83
CA ARG A 152 -4.44 -16.60 -21.43
C ARG A 152 -2.92 -16.42 -21.43
N GLY A 153 -2.37 -15.78 -22.47
CA GLY A 153 -0.96 -15.50 -22.55
C GLY A 153 -0.46 -14.56 -21.45
N ALA A 154 -1.25 -13.56 -21.08
CA ALA A 154 -0.94 -12.63 -19.99
C ALA A 154 -0.96 -13.34 -18.62
N ILE A 155 -2.01 -14.12 -18.34
CA ILE A 155 -2.15 -14.92 -17.10
C ILE A 155 -1.01 -15.95 -16.99
N GLU A 156 -0.68 -16.65 -18.07
CA GLU A 156 0.44 -17.61 -18.07
C GLU A 156 1.78 -16.95 -17.77
N GLN A 157 1.97 -15.70 -18.21
CA GLN A 157 3.16 -14.93 -17.87
C GLN A 157 3.19 -14.52 -16.41
N GLU A 158 2.05 -14.15 -15.85
CA GLU A 158 1.89 -13.85 -14.42
C GLU A 158 2.21 -15.08 -13.56
N VAL A 159 1.60 -16.23 -13.86
CA VAL A 159 1.94 -17.53 -13.24
C VAL A 159 3.44 -17.83 -13.33
N ALA A 160 4.07 -17.58 -14.49
CA ALA A 160 5.50 -17.78 -14.65
C ALA A 160 6.33 -16.80 -13.80
N GLN A 161 5.87 -15.57 -13.66
CA GLN A 161 6.51 -14.56 -12.82
C GLN A 161 6.45 -14.97 -11.35
N ASP A 162 5.30 -15.37 -10.84
CA ASP A 162 5.14 -15.83 -9.45
C ASP A 162 5.93 -17.11 -9.19
N LEU A 163 5.89 -18.05 -10.09
CA LEU A 163 6.74 -19.24 -10.03
C LEU A 163 8.25 -18.94 -10.16
N SER A 164 8.66 -17.76 -10.61
CA SER A 164 10.05 -17.33 -10.53
C SER A 164 10.48 -16.88 -9.13
N ASN A 165 9.54 -16.52 -8.26
CA ASN A 165 9.78 -16.14 -6.87
C ASN A 165 9.99 -17.40 -5.99
N PRO A 166 11.18 -17.59 -5.40
CA PRO A 166 11.44 -18.77 -4.57
C PRO A 166 10.53 -18.87 -3.34
N GLY A 167 10.13 -17.72 -2.77
CA GLY A 167 9.21 -17.68 -1.64
C GLY A 167 7.82 -18.18 -2.03
N TYR A 168 7.28 -17.74 -3.17
CA TYR A 168 6.03 -18.26 -3.70
C TYR A 168 6.10 -19.77 -3.95
N LYS A 169 7.17 -20.25 -4.59
CA LYS A 169 7.37 -21.70 -4.78
C LYS A 169 7.31 -22.48 -3.48
N LEU A 170 7.97 -21.96 -2.44
CA LEU A 170 7.98 -22.61 -1.13
C LEU A 170 6.57 -22.68 -0.54
N TYR A 171 5.84 -21.54 -0.59
CA TYR A 171 4.48 -21.47 -0.08
C TYR A 171 3.49 -22.33 -0.88
N ALA A 172 3.56 -22.33 -2.20
CA ALA A 172 2.74 -23.19 -3.06
C ALA A 172 2.98 -24.67 -2.78
N GLN A 173 4.23 -25.10 -2.58
CA GLN A 173 4.57 -26.47 -2.17
C GLN A 173 4.02 -26.79 -0.77
N LEU A 174 4.07 -25.83 0.15
CA LEU A 174 3.52 -25.98 1.49
C LEU A 174 2.01 -26.20 1.43
N ARG A 175 1.27 -25.37 0.71
CA ARG A 175 -0.19 -25.55 0.50
C ARG A 175 -0.50 -26.90 -0.13
N ALA A 176 0.21 -27.25 -1.20
CA ALA A 176 0.03 -28.56 -1.87
C ALA A 176 0.25 -29.74 -0.92
N ALA A 177 1.23 -29.66 -0.01
CA ALA A 177 1.49 -30.71 0.99
C ALA A 177 0.41 -30.75 2.08
N MET A 178 -0.06 -29.60 2.56
CA MET A 178 -1.01 -29.50 3.66
C MET A 178 -2.44 -29.87 3.25
N PHE A 179 -2.82 -29.58 2.00
CA PHE A 179 -4.20 -29.68 1.50
C PHE A 179 -4.35 -30.62 0.31
N ALA A 180 -3.45 -31.58 0.15
CA ALA A 180 -3.46 -32.49 -0.97
C ALA A 180 -4.85 -33.11 -1.24
N GLY A 181 -5.30 -33.06 -2.50
CA GLY A 181 -6.59 -33.59 -2.93
C GLY A 181 -7.80 -32.71 -2.60
N THR A 182 -7.58 -31.44 -2.20
CA THR A 182 -8.63 -30.46 -1.97
C THR A 182 -8.41 -29.22 -2.86
N PRO A 183 -9.40 -28.33 -3.06
CA PRO A 183 -9.20 -27.05 -3.72
C PRO A 183 -8.12 -26.17 -3.08
N TYR A 184 -7.93 -26.28 -1.77
CA TYR A 184 -6.92 -25.49 -1.04
C TYR A 184 -5.47 -25.91 -1.30
N ALA A 185 -5.24 -26.98 -2.07
CA ALA A 185 -3.89 -27.42 -2.45
C ALA A 185 -3.17 -26.42 -3.40
N HIS A 186 -3.91 -25.53 -4.01
CA HIS A 186 -3.41 -24.42 -4.83
C HIS A 186 -4.15 -23.12 -4.43
N ASP A 187 -3.59 -22.00 -4.81
CA ASP A 187 -4.24 -20.70 -4.69
C ASP A 187 -5.19 -20.41 -5.87
N ALA A 188 -5.71 -19.17 -5.91
CA ALA A 188 -6.61 -18.75 -6.98
C ALA A 188 -5.91 -18.54 -8.32
N LEU A 189 -4.60 -18.33 -8.34
CA LEU A 189 -3.80 -18.04 -9.54
C LEU A 189 -3.96 -19.10 -10.64
N GLY A 190 -4.09 -20.37 -10.25
CA GLY A 190 -4.26 -21.48 -11.18
C GLY A 190 -2.93 -22.01 -11.72
N THR A 191 -3.01 -22.79 -12.80
CA THR A 191 -1.83 -23.44 -13.38
C THR A 191 -1.82 -23.33 -14.91
N ARG A 192 -0.65 -23.24 -15.52
CA ARG A 192 -0.50 -23.20 -16.96
C ARG A 192 -1.23 -24.36 -17.69
N PRO A 193 -1.09 -25.64 -17.26
CA PRO A 193 -1.83 -26.72 -17.93
C PRO A 193 -3.36 -26.56 -17.88
N SER A 194 -3.90 -25.94 -16.83
CA SER A 194 -5.33 -25.66 -16.76
C SER A 194 -5.75 -24.59 -17.75
N PHE A 195 -4.96 -23.51 -17.90
CA PHE A 195 -5.25 -22.45 -18.86
C PHE A 195 -5.16 -22.94 -20.31
N ASP A 196 -4.18 -23.77 -20.66
CA ASP A 196 -4.08 -24.42 -21.96
C ASP A 196 -5.33 -25.25 -22.31
N ALA A 197 -5.93 -25.85 -21.30
CA ALA A 197 -7.13 -26.67 -21.44
C ALA A 197 -8.44 -25.87 -21.39
N THR A 198 -8.45 -24.69 -20.77
CA THR A 198 -9.62 -23.84 -20.58
C THR A 198 -10.13 -23.31 -21.92
N ARG A 199 -11.44 -23.27 -22.09
CA ARG A 199 -12.13 -22.74 -23.26
C ARG A 199 -13.08 -21.62 -22.84
N VAL A 200 -13.23 -20.64 -23.73
CA VAL A 200 -14.08 -19.46 -23.48
C VAL A 200 -15.52 -19.79 -23.06
N ASN A 201 -16.09 -20.88 -23.54
CA ASN A 201 -17.42 -21.30 -23.13
C ASN A 201 -17.47 -21.77 -21.67
N MET A 202 -16.37 -22.23 -21.11
CA MET A 202 -16.29 -22.59 -19.68
C MET A 202 -16.30 -21.31 -18.82
N LEU A 203 -15.58 -20.29 -19.25
CA LEU A 203 -15.56 -18.98 -18.58
C LEU A 203 -16.96 -18.37 -18.60
N ARG A 204 -17.62 -18.35 -19.76
CA ARG A 204 -19.00 -17.88 -19.87
C ARG A 204 -19.98 -18.67 -18.99
N GLN A 205 -19.83 -20.00 -18.92
CA GLN A 205 -20.64 -20.83 -18.02
C GLN A 205 -20.38 -20.51 -16.56
N PHE A 206 -19.12 -20.22 -16.19
CA PHE A 206 -18.76 -19.85 -14.84
C PHE A 206 -19.36 -18.49 -14.46
N HIS A 207 -19.23 -17.46 -15.33
CA HIS A 207 -19.88 -16.18 -15.17
C HIS A 207 -21.40 -16.32 -15.03
N ASP A 208 -22.04 -17.03 -15.96
CA ASP A 208 -23.49 -17.21 -15.95
C ASP A 208 -24.00 -17.93 -14.70
N ALA A 209 -23.20 -18.82 -14.12
CA ALA A 209 -23.57 -19.55 -12.92
C ALA A 209 -23.44 -18.73 -11.62
N TRP A 210 -22.43 -17.88 -11.52
CA TRP A 210 -22.02 -17.30 -10.26
C TRP A 210 -22.11 -15.77 -10.19
N TYR A 211 -21.96 -15.04 -11.31
CA TYR A 211 -21.98 -13.58 -11.34
C TYR A 211 -23.42 -13.08 -11.47
N ALA A 212 -24.10 -13.04 -10.33
CA ALA A 212 -25.50 -12.67 -10.23
C ALA A 212 -25.76 -11.79 -9.01
N PRO A 213 -26.76 -10.89 -9.03
CA PRO A 213 -27.04 -9.98 -7.94
C PRO A 213 -27.31 -10.71 -6.61
N ASN A 214 -28.00 -11.86 -6.64
CA ASN A 214 -28.28 -12.66 -5.44
C ASN A 214 -27.05 -13.46 -4.93
N ASN A 215 -25.90 -13.36 -5.58
CA ASN A 215 -24.60 -13.88 -5.12
C ASN A 215 -23.56 -12.75 -4.96
N ALA A 216 -24.03 -11.50 -4.80
CA ALA A 216 -23.15 -10.33 -4.74
C ALA A 216 -23.49 -9.40 -3.59
N ILE A 217 -22.46 -8.69 -3.10
CA ILE A 217 -22.58 -7.60 -2.15
C ILE A 217 -21.87 -6.39 -2.75
N LEU A 218 -22.56 -5.27 -2.83
CA LEU A 218 -22.00 -3.99 -3.23
C LEU A 218 -21.76 -3.15 -1.97
N VAL A 219 -20.51 -2.80 -1.73
CA VAL A 219 -20.08 -1.87 -0.68
C VAL A 219 -19.67 -0.57 -1.33
N VAL A 220 -20.16 0.56 -0.79
CA VAL A 220 -19.81 1.92 -1.22
C VAL A 220 -19.40 2.71 0.01
N VAL A 221 -18.19 3.27 -0.01
CA VAL A 221 -17.63 4.05 1.11
C VAL A 221 -17.11 5.38 0.60
N GLY A 222 -17.42 6.49 1.25
CA GLY A 222 -16.87 7.81 0.91
C GLY A 222 -17.84 8.96 1.05
N ASP A 223 -17.53 10.09 0.39
CA ASP A 223 -18.33 11.31 0.46
C ASP A 223 -19.58 11.22 -0.43
N VAL A 224 -20.56 10.48 0.05
CA VAL A 224 -21.84 10.27 -0.62
C VAL A 224 -23.01 10.43 0.34
N ASP A 225 -24.17 10.85 -0.18
CA ASP A 225 -25.44 10.69 0.54
C ASP A 225 -25.91 9.24 0.39
N PRO A 226 -26.05 8.48 1.50
CA PRO A 226 -26.38 7.06 1.43
C PRO A 226 -27.73 6.77 0.75
N ASN A 227 -28.76 7.61 0.96
CA ASN A 227 -30.07 7.38 0.38
C ASN A 227 -30.08 7.67 -1.13
N ALA A 228 -29.49 8.79 -1.53
CA ALA A 228 -29.34 9.14 -2.95
C ALA A 228 -28.53 8.08 -3.71
N THR A 229 -27.46 7.57 -3.11
CA THR A 229 -26.64 6.51 -3.66
C THR A 229 -27.41 5.21 -3.81
N LEU A 230 -28.21 4.83 -2.82
CA LEU A 230 -29.07 3.65 -2.92
C LEU A 230 -30.08 3.75 -4.08
N GLU A 231 -30.69 4.93 -4.30
CA GLU A 231 -31.60 5.13 -5.43
C GLU A 231 -30.90 5.00 -6.79
N LYS A 232 -29.66 5.48 -6.92
CA LYS A 232 -28.83 5.27 -8.11
C LYS A 232 -28.53 3.79 -8.32
N ILE A 233 -28.14 3.10 -7.26
CA ILE A 233 -27.88 1.65 -7.31
C ILE A 233 -29.15 0.90 -7.72
N ARG A 234 -30.32 1.23 -7.18
CA ARG A 234 -31.59 0.64 -7.60
C ARG A 234 -31.87 0.85 -9.09
N ALA A 235 -31.66 2.07 -9.59
CA ALA A 235 -31.88 2.39 -10.99
C ALA A 235 -31.00 1.55 -11.92
N LEU A 236 -29.77 1.27 -11.53
CA LEU A 236 -28.79 0.53 -12.36
C LEU A 236 -28.89 -0.98 -12.21
N PHE A 237 -29.11 -1.50 -11.00
CA PHE A 237 -28.96 -2.92 -10.71
C PHE A 237 -30.30 -3.68 -10.58
N ALA A 238 -31.42 -3.02 -10.21
CA ALA A 238 -32.66 -3.72 -9.91
C ALA A 238 -33.25 -4.53 -11.10
N SER A 239 -32.95 -4.12 -12.32
CA SER A 239 -33.38 -4.83 -13.55
C SER A 239 -32.57 -6.07 -13.88
N ILE A 240 -31.45 -6.31 -13.21
CA ILE A 240 -30.59 -7.48 -13.43
C ILE A 240 -31.26 -8.66 -12.71
N PRO A 241 -31.55 -9.77 -13.44
CA PRO A 241 -32.30 -10.87 -12.84
C PRO A 241 -31.44 -11.68 -11.86
N ALA A 242 -32.05 -12.11 -10.75
CA ALA A 242 -31.48 -13.15 -9.91
C ALA A 242 -31.34 -14.47 -10.69
N ARG A 243 -30.34 -15.28 -10.35
CA ARG A 243 -30.08 -16.57 -10.99
C ARG A 243 -30.14 -17.71 -9.96
N PRO A 244 -30.54 -18.94 -10.33
CA PRO A 244 -30.36 -20.10 -9.48
C PRO A 244 -28.86 -20.36 -9.30
N LEU A 245 -28.38 -20.39 -8.05
CA LEU A 245 -26.98 -20.63 -7.75
C LEU A 245 -26.69 -22.15 -7.70
N PRO A 246 -25.53 -22.59 -8.18
CA PRO A 246 -25.09 -23.96 -7.99
C PRO A 246 -24.93 -24.32 -6.52
N ALA A 247 -25.01 -25.60 -6.18
CA ALA A 247 -24.71 -26.06 -4.82
C ALA A 247 -23.20 -25.95 -4.56
N ARG A 248 -22.83 -25.39 -3.40
CA ARG A 248 -21.44 -25.33 -2.97
C ARG A 248 -21.00 -26.66 -2.39
N HIS A 249 -19.79 -27.06 -2.70
CA HIS A 249 -19.19 -28.27 -2.16
C HIS A 249 -18.47 -27.98 -0.85
N LEU A 250 -18.70 -28.86 0.16
CA LEU A 250 -17.89 -28.83 1.37
C LEU A 250 -16.51 -29.42 1.08
N VAL A 251 -15.46 -28.76 1.53
CA VAL A 251 -14.10 -29.27 1.40
C VAL A 251 -13.86 -30.35 2.45
N HIS A 252 -13.58 -31.56 2.00
CA HIS A 252 -13.27 -32.69 2.87
C HIS A 252 -11.76 -32.75 3.12
N LEU A 253 -11.35 -32.31 4.30
CA LEU A 253 -9.95 -32.31 4.72
C LEU A 253 -9.54 -33.71 5.19
N GLY A 254 -8.53 -34.31 4.57
CA GLY A 254 -7.82 -35.49 5.08
C GLY A 254 -7.03 -35.20 6.35
N PRO A 255 -6.40 -36.20 6.97
CA PRO A 255 -5.50 -35.97 8.10
C PRO A 255 -4.35 -35.03 7.73
N ALA A 256 -3.89 -34.24 8.68
CA ALA A 256 -2.65 -33.49 8.53
C ALA A 256 -1.44 -34.42 8.63
N HIS A 257 -0.42 -34.19 7.81
CA HIS A 257 0.79 -34.97 7.79
C HIS A 257 2.01 -34.06 7.87
N ALA A 258 2.98 -34.47 8.71
CA ALA A 258 4.27 -33.79 8.75
C ALA A 258 4.99 -33.96 7.41
N ALA A 259 5.61 -32.90 6.95
CA ALA A 259 6.44 -32.88 5.75
C ALA A 259 7.66 -31.95 5.94
N HIS A 260 8.71 -32.26 5.17
CA HIS A 260 9.88 -31.41 5.04
C HIS A 260 10.02 -30.99 3.59
N LEU A 261 10.02 -29.67 3.37
CA LEU A 261 10.14 -29.07 2.06
C LEU A 261 11.42 -28.22 2.00
N SER A 262 12.07 -28.22 0.87
CA SER A 262 13.28 -27.41 0.67
C SER A 262 13.31 -26.82 -0.75
N VAL A 263 13.62 -25.52 -0.82
CA VAL A 263 13.82 -24.80 -2.08
C VAL A 263 15.12 -24.03 -1.97
N ASP A 264 15.96 -24.15 -3.00
CA ASP A 264 17.18 -23.36 -3.09
C ASP A 264 16.86 -21.98 -3.65
N THR A 265 17.59 -20.98 -3.18
CA THR A 265 17.43 -19.60 -3.66
C THR A 265 18.79 -18.92 -3.86
N ASP A 266 18.89 -18.06 -4.87
CA ASP A 266 20.01 -17.15 -5.06
C ASP A 266 19.92 -15.89 -4.16
N ARG A 267 18.83 -15.76 -3.36
CA ARG A 267 18.73 -14.70 -2.35
C ARG A 267 19.80 -14.88 -1.30
N PRO A 268 20.34 -13.80 -0.73
CA PRO A 268 21.40 -13.86 0.27
C PRO A 268 20.91 -14.34 1.63
N THR A 269 19.59 -14.32 1.84
CA THR A 269 18.94 -14.69 3.07
C THR A 269 18.07 -15.93 2.86
N GLY A 270 18.07 -16.82 3.84
CA GLY A 270 17.18 -17.96 3.89
C GLY A 270 15.88 -17.63 4.61
N THR A 271 14.91 -18.51 4.47
CA THR A 271 13.65 -18.46 5.21
C THR A 271 13.30 -19.84 5.72
N GLN A 272 13.04 -19.94 7.02
CA GLN A 272 12.48 -21.11 7.67
C GLN A 272 11.00 -20.86 7.94
N MET A 273 10.13 -21.74 7.50
CA MET A 273 8.69 -21.72 7.81
C MET A 273 8.32 -22.97 8.59
N LEU A 274 7.52 -22.82 9.62
CA LEU A 274 6.92 -23.92 10.35
C LEU A 274 5.41 -23.73 10.39
N ALA A 275 4.67 -24.52 9.61
CA ALA A 275 3.25 -24.31 9.35
C ALA A 275 2.39 -25.43 9.94
N MET A 276 1.25 -25.06 10.48
CA MET A 276 0.23 -25.95 11.05
C MET A 276 -1.13 -25.63 10.44
N ARG A 277 -1.92 -26.67 10.21
CA ARG A 277 -3.30 -26.51 9.75
C ARG A 277 -4.20 -26.15 10.93
N VAL A 278 -4.98 -25.11 10.77
CA VAL A 278 -5.93 -24.58 11.76
C VAL A 278 -7.34 -24.55 11.18
N PRO A 279 -8.39 -24.33 12.00
CA PRO A 279 -9.75 -24.16 11.50
C PRO A 279 -9.88 -22.87 10.69
N GLY A 280 -10.89 -22.83 9.78
CA GLY A 280 -11.15 -21.69 8.91
C GLY A 280 -12.00 -20.60 9.55
N LEU A 281 -12.29 -19.58 8.75
CA LEU A 281 -12.96 -18.33 9.10
C LEU A 281 -14.27 -18.50 9.89
N HIS A 282 -15.08 -19.48 9.54
CA HIS A 282 -16.39 -19.69 10.19
C HIS A 282 -16.32 -20.50 11.48
N SER A 283 -15.13 -20.86 11.96
CA SER A 283 -14.96 -21.60 13.20
C SER A 283 -15.23 -20.68 14.42
N PRO A 284 -15.92 -21.17 15.47
CA PRO A 284 -16.04 -20.42 16.71
C PRO A 284 -14.70 -20.22 17.45
N ASP A 285 -13.66 -20.95 17.07
CA ASP A 285 -12.30 -20.82 17.60
C ASP A 285 -11.48 -19.74 16.85
N PHE A 286 -11.99 -19.22 15.73
CA PHE A 286 -11.24 -18.32 14.85
C PHE A 286 -10.82 -17.02 15.55
N PRO A 287 -11.68 -16.26 16.27
CA PRO A 287 -11.25 -15.06 16.97
C PRO A 287 -10.14 -15.29 18.01
N ALA A 288 -10.14 -16.48 18.65
CA ALA A 288 -9.09 -16.82 19.61
C ALA A 288 -7.77 -17.22 18.90
N LEU A 289 -7.84 -17.68 17.65
CA LEU A 289 -6.66 -17.91 16.81
C LEU A 289 -6.06 -16.59 16.31
N GLU A 290 -6.89 -15.62 15.95
CA GLU A 290 -6.42 -14.28 15.59
C GLU A 290 -5.63 -13.65 16.73
N VAL A 291 -6.22 -13.60 17.93
CA VAL A 291 -5.51 -13.12 19.12
C VAL A 291 -4.25 -13.94 19.44
N LEU A 292 -4.26 -15.25 19.23
CA LEU A 292 -3.05 -16.06 19.39
C LEU A 292 -1.98 -15.67 18.38
N THR A 293 -2.37 -15.40 17.14
CA THR A 293 -1.45 -14.97 16.07
C THR A 293 -0.77 -13.66 16.45
N ASP A 294 -1.53 -12.65 16.89
CA ASP A 294 -0.99 -11.36 17.30
C ASP A 294 -0.03 -11.47 18.48
N VAL A 295 -0.41 -12.28 19.47
CA VAL A 295 0.49 -12.58 20.61
C VAL A 295 1.80 -13.19 20.16
N LEU A 296 1.76 -14.15 19.23
CA LEU A 296 2.96 -14.83 18.73
C LEU A 296 3.78 -13.96 17.77
N ALA A 297 3.15 -12.99 17.11
CA ALA A 297 3.78 -12.00 16.22
C ALA A 297 4.38 -10.83 16.99
N SER A 298 3.96 -10.58 18.24
CA SER A 298 4.41 -9.45 19.05
C SER A 298 5.93 -9.39 19.18
N GLU A 299 6.50 -8.19 19.06
CA GLU A 299 7.93 -7.94 19.27
C GLU A 299 8.40 -8.21 20.71
N ARG A 300 7.47 -8.25 21.65
CA ARG A 300 7.73 -8.66 23.05
C ARG A 300 7.76 -10.18 23.24
N PHE A 301 7.36 -10.93 22.21
CA PHE A 301 7.29 -12.39 22.33
C PHE A 301 8.63 -13.07 21.99
N ASP A 302 8.84 -14.28 22.56
CA ASP A 302 10.09 -15.05 22.42
C ASP A 302 10.48 -15.33 20.95
N LEU A 303 9.52 -15.36 20.02
CA LEU A 303 9.82 -15.62 18.62
C LEU A 303 10.58 -14.46 18.00
N TYR A 304 10.10 -13.22 18.17
CA TYR A 304 10.83 -12.03 17.74
C TYR A 304 12.15 -11.87 18.50
N GLY A 305 12.22 -12.34 19.73
CA GLY A 305 13.46 -12.35 20.54
C GLY A 305 14.68 -12.98 19.86
N LEU A 306 14.49 -13.79 18.81
CA LEU A 306 15.58 -14.33 18.00
C LEU A 306 16.33 -13.24 17.21
N VAL A 307 15.67 -12.12 16.88
CA VAL A 307 16.23 -11.02 16.09
C VAL A 307 17.27 -10.22 16.90
N PRO A 308 16.94 -9.66 18.08
CA PRO A 308 17.93 -8.93 18.88
C PRO A 308 19.03 -9.85 19.46
N GLN A 309 18.82 -11.17 19.48
CA GLN A 309 19.87 -12.14 19.82
C GLN A 309 20.84 -12.39 18.64
N GLY A 310 20.59 -11.82 17.48
CA GLY A 310 21.41 -12.02 16.26
C GLY A 310 21.26 -13.41 15.61
N LYS A 311 20.29 -14.22 16.02
CA LYS A 311 20.01 -15.56 15.47
C LYS A 311 19.12 -15.52 14.24
N ALA A 312 18.39 -14.45 14.06
CA ALA A 312 17.50 -14.22 12.92
C ALA A 312 17.62 -12.79 12.43
N ILE A 313 17.29 -12.55 11.16
CA ILE A 313 17.16 -11.23 10.55
C ILE A 313 15.75 -10.69 10.78
N GLY A 314 14.77 -11.58 10.81
CA GLY A 314 13.37 -11.29 11.10
C GLY A 314 12.68 -12.55 11.57
N ALA A 315 11.67 -12.41 12.44
CA ALA A 315 10.85 -13.50 12.94
C ALA A 315 9.44 -13.01 13.21
N THR A 316 8.44 -13.73 12.71
CA THR A 316 7.03 -13.40 12.91
C THR A 316 6.17 -14.66 12.90
N PHE A 317 4.92 -14.52 13.33
CA PHE A 317 3.89 -15.53 13.21
C PHE A 317 2.72 -14.98 12.41
N ALA A 318 2.14 -15.78 11.52
CA ALA A 318 1.08 -15.34 10.64
C ALA A 318 -0.03 -16.38 10.53
N LEU A 319 -1.21 -15.93 10.12
CA LEU A 319 -2.40 -16.73 9.85
C LEU A 319 -2.88 -16.43 8.43
N ASP A 320 -2.95 -17.47 7.59
CA ASP A 320 -3.60 -17.39 6.29
C ASP A 320 -4.96 -18.08 6.38
N PRO A 321 -6.05 -17.31 6.46
CA PRO A 321 -7.38 -17.83 6.69
C PRO A 321 -8.02 -18.32 5.38
N LEU A 322 -8.59 -19.54 5.41
CA LEU A 322 -9.40 -20.09 4.34
C LEU A 322 -10.83 -20.34 4.87
N PRO A 323 -11.84 -20.50 4.00
CA PRO A 323 -13.22 -20.64 4.47
C PRO A 323 -13.44 -21.76 5.50
N GLN A 324 -12.87 -22.96 5.27
CA GLN A 324 -13.08 -24.13 6.12
C GLN A 324 -11.82 -24.61 6.84
N ALA A 325 -10.67 -24.03 6.55
CA ALA A 325 -9.38 -24.31 7.19
C ALA A 325 -8.54 -23.04 7.21
N GLY A 326 -7.32 -23.12 7.72
CA GLY A 326 -6.32 -22.05 7.61
C GLY A 326 -4.93 -22.62 7.80
N VAL A 327 -3.94 -21.81 7.55
CA VAL A 327 -2.52 -22.10 7.79
C VAL A 327 -2.00 -21.10 8.81
N ALA A 328 -1.63 -21.57 10.00
CA ALA A 328 -0.89 -20.75 10.96
C ALA A 328 0.58 -21.13 10.87
N TYR A 329 1.48 -20.14 10.77
CA TYR A 329 2.89 -20.43 10.53
C TYR A 329 3.83 -19.41 11.14
N ALA A 330 4.93 -19.93 11.71
CA ALA A 330 6.08 -19.10 12.05
C ALA A 330 6.99 -18.94 10.83
N VAL A 331 7.48 -17.74 10.61
CA VAL A 331 8.47 -17.40 9.57
C VAL A 331 9.69 -16.80 10.24
N VAL A 332 10.86 -17.36 9.95
CA VAL A 332 12.14 -16.83 10.44
C VAL A 332 13.07 -16.64 9.25
N SER A 333 13.54 -15.43 9.06
CA SER A 333 14.54 -15.09 8.05
C SER A 333 15.93 -15.18 8.69
N PHE A 334 16.86 -15.82 7.99
CA PHE A 334 18.20 -16.06 8.50
C PHE A 334 19.31 -15.77 7.47
N SER A 335 20.52 -15.52 7.97
CA SER A 335 21.68 -15.34 7.12
C SER A 335 22.17 -16.69 6.56
N LYS A 336 22.93 -16.63 5.46
CA LYS A 336 23.50 -17.84 4.84
C LYS A 336 24.44 -18.65 5.77
N ASP A 337 24.94 -18.04 6.83
CA ASP A 337 25.89 -18.63 7.77
C ASP A 337 25.18 -19.31 8.95
N GLU A 338 23.88 -19.17 9.08
CA GLU A 338 23.06 -19.78 10.12
C GLU A 338 22.55 -21.18 9.71
N ASP A 339 22.42 -22.07 10.70
CA ASP A 339 21.88 -23.42 10.47
C ASP A 339 20.36 -23.43 10.57
N PRO A 340 19.63 -23.59 9.45
CA PRO A 340 18.17 -23.62 9.47
C PRO A 340 17.58 -24.76 10.30
N LYS A 341 18.32 -25.85 10.53
CA LYS A 341 17.86 -26.94 11.38
C LYS A 341 17.91 -26.56 12.86
N ALA A 342 18.93 -25.83 13.28
CA ALA A 342 19.00 -25.29 14.63
C ALA A 342 17.86 -24.29 14.88
N LEU A 343 17.56 -23.43 13.92
CA LEU A 343 16.41 -22.50 13.98
C LEU A 343 15.07 -23.26 14.04
N ASP A 344 14.84 -24.29 13.23
CA ASP A 344 13.60 -25.10 13.29
C ASP A 344 13.40 -25.71 14.70
N VAL A 345 14.48 -26.23 15.30
CA VAL A 345 14.43 -26.77 16.68
C VAL A 345 14.07 -25.68 17.69
N GLU A 346 14.62 -24.47 17.55
CA GLU A 346 14.37 -23.38 18.47
C GLU A 346 12.94 -22.85 18.33
N VAL A 347 12.46 -22.62 17.11
CA VAL A 347 11.05 -22.24 16.81
C VAL A 347 10.08 -23.28 17.39
N ARG A 348 10.32 -24.57 17.15
CA ARG A 348 9.52 -25.67 17.74
C ARG A 348 9.52 -25.64 19.25
N SER A 349 10.68 -25.34 19.86
CA SER A 349 10.79 -25.24 21.33
C SER A 349 9.96 -24.08 21.88
N ILE A 350 9.98 -22.92 21.21
CA ILE A 350 9.17 -21.75 21.58
C ILE A 350 7.68 -22.08 21.49
N LEU A 351 7.21 -22.57 20.36
CA LEU A 351 5.79 -22.91 20.17
C LEU A 351 5.34 -24.07 21.07
N ALA A 352 6.21 -25.02 21.36
CA ALA A 352 5.91 -26.10 22.30
C ALA A 352 5.76 -25.61 23.75
N ARG A 353 6.48 -24.54 24.13
CA ARG A 353 6.28 -23.88 25.44
C ARG A 353 4.90 -23.26 25.51
N VAL A 354 4.50 -22.55 24.46
CA VAL A 354 3.15 -21.95 24.36
C VAL A 354 2.06 -23.00 24.45
N ALA A 355 2.17 -24.09 23.68
CA ALA A 355 1.19 -25.16 23.70
C ALA A 355 1.06 -25.82 25.10
N ARG A 356 2.15 -25.87 25.88
CA ARG A 356 2.15 -26.49 27.21
C ARG A 356 1.78 -25.53 28.35
N HIS A 357 2.31 -24.34 28.32
CA HIS A 357 2.23 -23.39 29.44
C HIS A 357 1.30 -22.19 29.16
N GLY A 358 0.86 -22.00 27.89
CA GLY A 358 0.05 -20.87 27.46
C GLY A 358 0.88 -19.63 27.18
N VAL A 359 0.16 -18.53 26.92
CA VAL A 359 0.72 -17.22 26.61
C VAL A 359 0.62 -16.29 27.82
N PRO A 360 1.49 -15.26 27.92
CA PRO A 360 1.40 -14.22 28.93
C PRO A 360 0.06 -13.45 28.84
N PRO A 361 -0.68 -13.28 29.95
CA PRO A 361 -1.95 -12.55 29.93
C PRO A 361 -1.86 -11.11 29.40
N GLU A 362 -0.74 -10.44 29.69
CA GLU A 362 -0.46 -9.09 29.26
C GLU A 362 -0.37 -8.97 27.73
N LEU A 363 0.19 -9.96 27.03
CA LEU A 363 0.24 -9.96 25.56
C LEU A 363 -1.14 -10.20 24.94
N VAL A 364 -2.03 -10.95 25.60
CA VAL A 364 -3.42 -11.08 25.15
C VAL A 364 -4.16 -9.74 25.25
N GLN A 365 -3.88 -8.95 26.29
CA GLN A 365 -4.46 -7.61 26.39
C GLN A 365 -3.87 -6.65 25.36
N ALA A 366 -2.57 -6.70 25.14
CA ALA A 366 -1.89 -5.91 24.10
C ALA A 366 -2.47 -6.21 22.70
N ALA A 367 -2.60 -7.47 22.33
CA ALA A 367 -3.23 -7.88 21.06
C ALA A 367 -4.65 -7.30 20.90
N LYS A 368 -5.49 -7.38 21.95
CA LYS A 368 -6.85 -6.81 21.89
C LYS A 368 -6.86 -5.27 21.81
N GLN A 369 -5.89 -4.60 22.40
CA GLN A 369 -5.74 -3.14 22.26
C GLN A 369 -5.30 -2.76 20.84
N GLN A 370 -4.40 -3.54 20.27
CA GLN A 370 -3.96 -3.37 18.88
C GLN A 370 -5.15 -3.54 17.92
N GLU A 371 -5.97 -4.55 18.07
CA GLU A 371 -7.16 -4.79 17.24
C GLU A 371 -8.18 -3.64 17.34
N ARG A 372 -8.39 -3.13 18.56
CA ARG A 372 -9.27 -1.96 18.77
C ARG A 372 -8.72 -0.72 18.08
N ARG A 373 -7.42 -0.46 18.19
CA ARG A 373 -6.74 0.63 17.50
C ARG A 373 -6.91 0.46 15.98
N GLN A 374 -6.56 -0.70 15.45
CA GLN A 374 -6.62 -0.98 14.02
C GLN A 374 -8.02 -0.76 13.45
N THR A 375 -9.08 -1.20 14.14
CA THR A 375 -10.47 -0.96 13.74
C THR A 375 -10.80 0.53 13.63
N GLU A 376 -10.29 1.38 14.53
CA GLU A 376 -10.46 2.82 14.43
C GLU A 376 -9.64 3.43 13.28
N PHE A 377 -8.39 3.00 13.12
CA PHE A 377 -7.50 3.50 12.07
C PHE A 377 -7.97 3.16 10.66
N GLN A 378 -8.73 2.09 10.47
CA GLN A 378 -9.34 1.75 9.18
C GLN A 378 -10.28 2.86 8.66
N LYS A 379 -10.87 3.67 9.53
CA LYS A 379 -11.70 4.82 9.16
C LYS A 379 -10.91 5.96 8.54
N ASN A 380 -9.60 5.97 8.71
CA ASN A 380 -8.67 6.98 8.21
C ASN A 380 -8.33 6.83 6.71
N SER A 381 -8.85 5.80 6.04
CA SER A 381 -8.68 5.59 4.61
C SER A 381 -10.02 5.19 3.99
N ILE A 382 -10.42 5.87 2.94
CA ILE A 382 -11.68 5.57 2.23
C ILE A 382 -11.61 4.19 1.58
N GLU A 383 -10.51 3.88 0.89
CA GLU A 383 -10.28 2.57 0.26
C GLU A 383 -10.09 1.46 1.31
N GLY A 384 -9.29 1.73 2.35
CA GLY A 384 -9.08 0.81 3.46
C GLY A 384 -10.39 0.44 4.16
N LEU A 385 -11.24 1.43 4.45
CA LEU A 385 -12.55 1.20 5.07
C LEU A 385 -13.48 0.39 4.15
N ALA A 386 -13.44 0.63 2.83
CA ALA A 386 -14.22 -0.16 1.88
C ALA A 386 -13.77 -1.63 1.84
N SER A 387 -12.46 -1.88 1.88
CA SER A 387 -11.88 -3.22 1.93
C SER A 387 -12.30 -3.97 3.19
N VAL A 388 -12.20 -3.32 4.35
CA VAL A 388 -12.58 -3.93 5.65
C VAL A 388 -14.07 -4.24 5.73
N TRP A 389 -14.92 -3.35 5.21
CA TRP A 389 -16.36 -3.64 5.12
C TRP A 389 -16.62 -4.80 4.16
N ALA A 390 -15.94 -4.85 3.02
CA ALA A 390 -16.07 -5.93 2.07
C ALA A 390 -15.66 -7.29 2.67
N ASP A 391 -14.51 -7.34 3.34
CA ASP A 391 -14.03 -8.56 4.01
C ASP A 391 -14.97 -8.97 5.14
N ALA A 392 -15.43 -8.06 6.00
CA ALA A 392 -16.36 -8.37 7.08
C ALA A 392 -17.64 -9.03 6.55
N VAL A 393 -18.25 -8.45 5.51
CA VAL A 393 -19.57 -8.91 5.06
C VAL A 393 -19.52 -10.02 4.01
N ALA A 394 -18.45 -10.09 3.19
CA ALA A 394 -18.36 -11.06 2.09
C ALA A 394 -17.47 -12.26 2.44
N LEU A 395 -16.40 -12.07 3.19
CA LEU A 395 -15.46 -13.12 3.54
C LEU A 395 -15.79 -13.73 4.91
N TYR A 396 -15.93 -12.90 5.95
CA TYR A 396 -16.23 -13.36 7.31
C TYR A 396 -17.72 -13.66 7.55
N GLY A 397 -18.61 -13.13 6.69
CA GLY A 397 -20.05 -13.30 6.83
C GLY A 397 -20.65 -12.57 8.04
N LEU A 398 -20.02 -11.49 8.46
CA LEU A 398 -20.42 -10.62 9.55
C LEU A 398 -21.37 -9.51 9.06
N ASP A 399 -22.01 -8.84 10.00
CA ASP A 399 -22.82 -7.66 9.67
C ASP A 399 -21.96 -6.39 9.51
N SER A 400 -20.83 -6.30 10.24
CA SER A 400 -19.92 -5.15 10.18
C SER A 400 -18.52 -5.50 10.74
N PRO A 401 -17.50 -4.64 10.49
CA PRO A 401 -16.18 -4.78 11.13
C PRO A 401 -16.23 -4.70 12.66
N GLU A 402 -17.14 -3.89 13.21
CA GLU A 402 -17.30 -3.76 14.67
C GLU A 402 -17.81 -5.06 15.31
N GLU A 403 -18.55 -5.90 14.57
CA GLU A 403 -18.95 -7.22 15.08
C GLU A 403 -17.73 -8.12 15.28
N ASP A 404 -16.75 -8.05 14.41
CA ASP A 404 -15.52 -8.80 14.54
C ASP A 404 -14.73 -8.37 15.77
N LEU A 405 -14.50 -7.07 15.94
CA LEU A 405 -13.90 -6.53 17.15
C LEU A 405 -14.63 -6.99 18.43
N GLN A 406 -15.98 -7.01 18.43
CA GLN A 406 -16.74 -7.50 19.56
C GLN A 406 -16.51 -9.00 19.85
N ARG A 407 -16.23 -9.81 18.83
CA ARG A 407 -15.86 -11.24 18.99
C ARG A 407 -14.46 -11.34 19.60
N ILE A 408 -13.50 -10.58 19.11
CA ILE A 408 -12.13 -10.51 19.65
C ILE A 408 -12.12 -10.02 21.10
N GLU A 409 -12.90 -9.00 21.43
CA GLU A 409 -13.00 -8.48 22.80
C GLU A 409 -13.52 -9.51 23.82
N LYS A 410 -14.34 -10.47 23.41
CA LYS A 410 -14.83 -11.55 24.27
C LYS A 410 -13.82 -12.67 24.49
N VAL A 411 -12.75 -12.72 23.69
CA VAL A 411 -11.70 -13.75 23.83
C VAL A 411 -11.02 -13.62 25.18
N THR A 412 -10.88 -14.73 25.88
CA THR A 412 -10.19 -14.82 27.18
C THR A 412 -8.82 -15.45 27.02
N VAL A 413 -7.92 -15.23 27.97
CA VAL A 413 -6.61 -15.93 28.04
C VAL A 413 -6.81 -17.46 28.05
N ALA A 414 -7.88 -17.94 28.65
CA ALA A 414 -8.20 -19.38 28.67
C ALA A 414 -8.55 -19.90 27.27
N ASP A 415 -9.24 -19.09 26.45
CA ASP A 415 -9.56 -19.44 25.06
C ASP A 415 -8.30 -19.47 24.20
N VAL A 416 -7.45 -18.44 24.29
CA VAL A 416 -6.14 -18.40 23.59
C VAL A 416 -5.28 -19.62 23.97
N ASN A 417 -5.20 -19.94 25.24
CA ASN A 417 -4.46 -21.11 25.72
C ASN A 417 -5.09 -22.45 25.29
N ARG A 418 -6.40 -22.50 25.12
CA ARG A 418 -7.11 -23.66 24.60
C ARG A 418 -6.82 -23.89 23.13
N VAL A 419 -6.91 -22.85 22.30
CA VAL A 419 -6.61 -22.94 20.86
C VAL A 419 -5.12 -23.21 20.63
N ALA A 420 -4.22 -22.62 21.41
CA ALA A 420 -2.79 -22.90 21.34
C ALA A 420 -2.50 -24.39 21.58
N ARG A 421 -3.05 -25.01 22.66
CA ARG A 421 -2.90 -26.43 22.92
C ARG A 421 -3.48 -27.32 21.85
N ARG A 422 -4.56 -26.90 21.21
CA ARG A 422 -5.28 -27.71 20.22
C ARG A 422 -4.66 -27.63 18.82
N TYR A 423 -4.19 -26.46 18.40
CA TYR A 423 -3.85 -26.18 17.02
C TYR A 423 -2.36 -25.95 16.76
N LEU A 424 -1.52 -25.69 17.77
CA LEU A 424 -0.08 -25.73 17.61
C LEU A 424 0.40 -27.20 17.59
N ASP A 425 -0.07 -27.95 16.60
CA ASP A 425 0.20 -29.37 16.42
C ASP A 425 1.56 -29.60 15.72
N LEU A 426 2.62 -29.48 16.51
CA LEU A 426 4.00 -29.62 16.00
C LEU A 426 4.32 -31.02 15.48
N ALA A 427 3.54 -32.05 15.87
CA ALA A 427 3.76 -33.41 15.39
C ALA A 427 3.37 -33.60 13.93
N HIS A 428 2.40 -32.82 13.45
CA HIS A 428 1.93 -32.84 12.06
C HIS A 428 2.28 -31.54 11.28
N ALA A 429 3.14 -30.70 11.87
CA ALA A 429 3.56 -29.46 11.23
C ALA A 429 4.41 -29.72 9.98
N VAL A 430 4.23 -28.90 8.96
CA VAL A 430 5.07 -28.87 7.76
C VAL A 430 6.21 -27.89 8.00
N SER A 431 7.45 -28.37 7.88
CA SER A 431 8.65 -27.54 7.91
C SER A 431 9.10 -27.25 6.47
N ALA A 432 9.24 -26.01 6.11
CA ALA A 432 9.63 -25.59 4.77
C ALA A 432 10.82 -24.62 4.85
N VAL A 433 11.87 -24.91 4.10
CA VAL A 433 13.14 -24.14 4.15
C VAL A 433 13.48 -23.62 2.77
N MET A 434 13.77 -22.34 2.68
CA MET A 434 14.42 -21.72 1.52
C MET A 434 15.88 -21.46 1.88
N THR A 435 16.79 -22.16 1.21
CA THR A 435 18.23 -22.13 1.54
C THR A 435 19.01 -21.28 0.55
N PRO A 436 19.84 -20.29 1.01
CA PRO A 436 20.70 -19.54 0.15
C PRO A 436 21.76 -20.43 -0.51
N GLN A 437 21.71 -20.54 -1.84
CA GLN A 437 22.75 -21.22 -2.62
C GLN A 437 23.20 -20.27 -3.72
N GLY A 438 24.43 -19.75 -3.59
CA GLY A 438 24.98 -18.84 -4.58
C GLY A 438 25.25 -19.55 -5.91
N SER A 439 24.29 -19.54 -6.82
CA SER A 439 24.47 -20.04 -8.19
C SER A 439 25.25 -19.04 -9.07
N GLY A 440 25.46 -17.81 -8.60
CA GLY A 440 26.00 -16.70 -9.36
C GLY A 440 25.03 -16.10 -10.37
N ARG A 441 23.78 -16.55 -10.37
CA ARG A 441 22.69 -15.95 -11.18
C ARG A 441 22.08 -14.76 -10.48
N PRO A 442 21.63 -13.76 -11.24
CA PRO A 442 20.87 -12.66 -10.66
C PRO A 442 19.61 -13.15 -9.96
N VAL A 443 19.28 -12.54 -8.84
CA VAL A 443 18.05 -12.87 -8.08
C VAL A 443 16.91 -12.03 -8.62
N ALA A 444 15.82 -12.66 -9.05
CA ALA A 444 14.60 -11.96 -9.36
C ALA A 444 14.08 -11.25 -8.11
N SER A 445 14.00 -9.93 -8.16
CA SER A 445 13.29 -9.13 -7.16
C SER A 445 11.79 -9.28 -7.43
N GLY A 446 11.17 -10.29 -6.85
CA GLY A 446 9.72 -10.48 -6.95
C GLY A 446 8.99 -9.66 -5.90
N GLY A 447 7.86 -9.07 -6.25
CA GLY A 447 6.88 -8.55 -5.32
C GLY A 447 6.36 -9.63 -4.36
N GLY A 448 5.63 -9.24 -3.35
CA GLY A 448 5.02 -10.16 -2.38
C GLY A 448 4.03 -11.14 -3.00
N PHE A 449 3.61 -12.12 -2.21
CA PHE A 449 2.55 -13.06 -2.58
C PHE A 449 1.22 -12.31 -2.76
N GLY A 450 0.49 -12.62 -3.85
CA GLY A 450 -0.88 -12.15 -4.03
C GLY A 450 -1.01 -10.63 -4.05
N GLY A 451 -0.03 -9.93 -4.60
CA GLY A 451 -0.11 -8.47 -4.79
C GLY A 451 -1.29 -8.11 -5.68
N GLN A 452 -1.74 -6.87 -5.59
CA GLN A 452 -2.77 -6.34 -6.48
C GLN A 452 -2.38 -6.61 -7.92
N GLU A 453 -3.24 -7.30 -8.64
CA GLU A 453 -3.00 -7.65 -10.02
C GLU A 453 -2.97 -6.40 -10.89
N SER A 454 -1.94 -6.25 -11.71
CA SER A 454 -1.94 -5.22 -12.74
C SER A 454 -2.82 -5.69 -13.88
N ILE A 455 -4.10 -5.35 -13.84
CA ILE A 455 -5.03 -5.71 -14.89
C ILE A 455 -4.62 -5.00 -16.19
N SER A 456 -4.25 -5.79 -17.18
CA SER A 456 -4.00 -5.28 -18.52
C SER A 456 -5.33 -4.97 -19.18
N LEU A 457 -5.76 -3.72 -19.12
CA LEU A 457 -6.86 -3.26 -19.98
C LEU A 457 -6.41 -3.38 -21.43
N GLY A 458 -7.26 -3.93 -22.28
CA GLY A 458 -6.98 -4.15 -23.71
C GLY A 458 -6.49 -2.91 -24.47
N GLU A 459 -6.20 -3.09 -25.74
CA GLU A 459 -5.73 -1.99 -26.60
C GLU A 459 -6.73 -0.84 -26.63
N ALA A 460 -6.35 0.32 -26.11
CA ALA A 460 -7.19 1.51 -26.19
C ALA A 460 -7.15 2.07 -27.61
N HIS A 461 -8.26 2.00 -28.30
CA HIS A 461 -8.53 2.83 -29.47
C HIS A 461 -9.23 4.09 -28.95
N ALA A 462 -8.96 5.27 -29.51
CA ALA A 462 -9.77 6.44 -29.26
C ALA A 462 -11.20 6.18 -29.78
N THR A 463 -12.00 5.54 -28.92
CA THR A 463 -13.39 5.19 -29.19
C THR A 463 -14.29 6.24 -28.58
N ALA A 464 -15.40 6.55 -29.24
CA ALA A 464 -16.39 7.42 -28.63
C ALA A 464 -16.87 6.81 -27.31
N LEU A 465 -16.66 7.53 -26.21
CA LEU A 465 -17.15 7.09 -24.89
C LEU A 465 -18.67 7.01 -24.89
N PRO A 466 -19.26 6.09 -24.11
CA PRO A 466 -20.68 6.07 -23.86
C PRO A 466 -21.15 7.44 -23.31
N GLU A 467 -22.35 7.87 -23.67
CA GLU A 467 -22.84 9.20 -23.29
C GLU A 467 -22.84 9.42 -21.77
N TRP A 468 -23.17 8.38 -21.00
CA TRP A 468 -23.18 8.40 -19.54
C TRP A 468 -21.77 8.62 -18.91
N ALA A 469 -20.71 8.18 -19.57
CA ALA A 469 -19.34 8.40 -19.16
C ALA A 469 -18.79 9.72 -19.65
N ARG A 470 -19.01 10.05 -20.94
CA ARG A 470 -18.47 11.23 -21.60
C ARG A 470 -18.84 12.51 -20.88
N ALA A 471 -20.11 12.73 -20.57
CA ALA A 471 -20.59 13.95 -19.92
C ALA A 471 -19.96 14.16 -18.52
N ALA A 472 -19.69 13.08 -17.79
CA ALA A 472 -19.03 13.13 -16.49
C ALA A 472 -17.51 13.39 -16.61
N LEU A 473 -16.85 12.73 -17.56
CA LEU A 473 -15.40 12.76 -17.71
C LEU A 473 -14.85 13.98 -18.46
N GLU A 474 -15.66 14.63 -19.29
CA GLU A 474 -15.30 15.90 -19.93
C GLU A 474 -15.37 17.12 -18.97
N ARG A 475 -15.92 16.93 -17.77
CA ARG A 475 -16.00 17.97 -16.75
C ARG A 475 -14.62 18.26 -16.16
N LEU A 476 -14.17 19.51 -16.23
CA LEU A 476 -12.91 20.01 -15.67
C LEU A 476 -13.12 20.78 -14.35
N GLU A 477 -14.27 20.60 -13.70
CA GLU A 477 -14.50 21.16 -12.38
C GLU A 477 -13.84 20.31 -11.31
N VAL A 478 -13.10 20.92 -10.40
CA VAL A 478 -12.52 20.28 -9.22
C VAL A 478 -13.14 20.92 -8.00
N LYS A 479 -13.66 20.11 -7.11
CA LYS A 479 -14.02 20.59 -5.78
C LYS A 479 -12.75 21.04 -5.06
N PRO A 480 -12.75 22.21 -4.38
CA PRO A 480 -11.65 22.61 -3.52
C PRO A 480 -11.32 21.48 -2.52
N SER A 481 -10.04 21.38 -2.14
CA SER A 481 -9.64 20.51 -1.03
C SER A 481 -10.46 20.85 0.22
N SER A 482 -10.90 19.85 0.95
CA SER A 482 -11.55 20.00 2.26
C SER A 482 -10.56 20.30 3.38
N LEU A 483 -9.26 20.17 3.11
CA LEU A 483 -8.22 20.35 4.11
C LEU A 483 -7.97 21.84 4.40
N HIS A 484 -7.81 22.15 5.68
CA HIS A 484 -7.48 23.49 6.18
C HIS A 484 -6.33 23.41 7.19
N PRO A 485 -5.13 22.99 6.76
CA PRO A 485 -3.99 22.83 7.65
C PRO A 485 -3.48 24.17 8.17
N LEU A 486 -3.13 24.20 9.45
CA LEU A 486 -2.59 25.39 10.11
C LEU A 486 -1.11 25.18 10.44
N MET A 487 -0.27 26.05 9.90
CA MET A 487 1.18 26.00 10.14
C MET A 487 1.62 27.00 11.20
N SER A 488 2.52 26.58 12.07
CA SER A 488 3.20 27.42 13.07
C SER A 488 4.64 26.96 13.25
N THR A 489 5.49 27.84 13.77
CA THR A 489 6.88 27.52 14.12
C THR A 489 7.06 27.66 15.61
N LEU A 490 7.69 26.67 16.26
CA LEU A 490 8.07 26.71 17.66
C LEU A 490 9.31 27.58 17.87
N PRO A 491 9.58 28.05 19.10
CA PRO A 491 10.75 28.92 19.39
C PRO A 491 12.11 28.30 19.03
N ASN A 492 12.22 26.97 19.01
CA ASN A 492 13.45 26.24 18.65
C ASN A 492 13.62 26.02 17.14
N GLY A 493 12.69 26.52 16.30
CA GLY A 493 12.73 26.44 14.84
C GLY A 493 11.95 25.28 14.23
N LEU A 494 11.38 24.36 15.03
CA LEU A 494 10.55 23.26 14.57
C LEU A 494 9.27 23.80 13.89
N THR A 495 8.96 23.29 12.70
CA THR A 495 7.71 23.58 12.00
C THR A 495 6.63 22.59 12.42
N LEU A 496 5.48 23.09 12.84
CA LEU A 496 4.30 22.30 13.19
C LEU A 496 3.16 22.65 12.23
N ILE A 497 2.60 21.61 11.58
CA ILE A 497 1.40 21.70 10.76
C ILE A 497 0.33 20.85 11.44
N VAL A 498 -0.88 21.37 11.58
CA VAL A 498 -2.01 20.65 12.19
C VAL A 498 -3.18 20.66 11.23
N GLN A 499 -3.68 19.46 10.90
CA GLN A 499 -4.92 19.25 10.15
C GLN A 499 -5.92 18.56 11.06
N PRO A 500 -6.90 19.25 11.63
CA PRO A 500 -7.97 18.63 12.40
C PRO A 500 -8.87 17.78 11.50
N GLU A 501 -9.13 16.54 11.92
CA GLU A 501 -10.06 15.60 11.27
C GLU A 501 -10.92 14.90 12.32
N ASP A 502 -12.16 14.58 11.97
CA ASP A 502 -13.10 13.98 12.90
C ASP A 502 -13.73 12.66 12.39
N VAL A 503 -13.17 12.10 11.32
CA VAL A 503 -13.65 10.84 10.72
C VAL A 503 -13.44 9.61 11.62
N SER A 504 -12.51 9.72 12.58
CA SER A 504 -12.17 8.68 13.55
C SER A 504 -11.80 9.27 14.91
N ASP A 505 -11.69 8.42 15.93
CA ASP A 505 -11.18 8.78 17.27
C ASP A 505 -9.66 8.61 17.38
N THR A 506 -8.91 9.01 16.32
CA THR A 506 -7.47 8.82 16.24
C THR A 506 -6.73 10.14 16.07
N VAL A 507 -5.44 10.12 16.36
CA VAL A 507 -4.46 11.15 16.01
C VAL A 507 -3.21 10.48 15.47
N SER A 508 -2.79 10.90 14.29
CA SER A 508 -1.53 10.52 13.66
C SER A 508 -0.57 11.70 13.70
N VAL A 509 0.66 11.46 14.10
CA VAL A 509 1.77 12.42 14.07
C VAL A 509 2.78 11.91 13.07
N PHE A 510 3.12 12.71 12.10
CA PHE A 510 4.15 12.43 11.10
C PHE A 510 5.27 13.45 11.29
N GLY A 511 6.50 13.01 11.34
CA GLY A 511 7.65 13.87 11.45
C GLY A 511 8.67 13.61 10.37
N HIS A 512 9.30 14.64 9.88
CA HIS A 512 10.39 14.56 8.92
C HIS A 512 11.52 15.49 9.32
N ILE A 513 12.72 14.94 9.44
CA ILE A 513 13.94 15.72 9.60
C ILE A 513 14.60 15.82 8.23
N ARG A 514 14.60 17.01 7.65
CA ARG A 514 15.28 17.22 6.38
C ARG A 514 16.74 16.84 6.48
N ASN A 515 17.13 15.81 5.76
CA ASN A 515 18.47 15.26 5.74
C ASN A 515 18.91 14.84 4.35
N ARG A 516 20.19 14.64 4.17
CA ARG A 516 20.75 14.11 2.93
C ARG A 516 22.02 13.31 3.27
N PRO A 517 21.87 12.01 3.58
CA PRO A 517 22.99 11.16 4.00
C PRO A 517 24.19 11.17 3.06
N GLU A 518 23.94 11.31 1.75
CA GLU A 518 24.98 11.37 0.73
C GLU A 518 25.84 12.65 0.85
N VAL A 519 25.32 13.72 1.39
CA VAL A 519 26.05 14.97 1.65
C VAL A 519 26.62 14.99 3.07
N GLU A 520 25.84 14.53 4.04
CA GLU A 520 26.13 14.64 5.47
C GLU A 520 27.11 13.59 5.98
N ALA A 521 27.06 12.35 5.48
CA ALA A 521 27.98 11.32 5.91
C ALA A 521 29.42 11.67 5.52
N GLY A 522 30.35 11.55 6.46
CA GLY A 522 31.77 11.66 6.18
C GLY A 522 32.26 10.64 5.14
N ALA A 523 33.38 10.90 4.46
CA ALA A 523 33.96 9.94 3.52
C ALA A 523 34.31 8.62 4.24
N GLY A 524 33.86 7.49 3.70
CA GLY A 524 34.00 6.16 4.28
C GLY A 524 33.03 5.85 5.44
N LYS A 525 32.03 6.71 5.64
CA LYS A 525 30.96 6.52 6.62
C LYS A 525 29.59 6.34 5.95
N GLU A 526 29.59 6.00 4.67
CA GLU A 526 28.37 5.69 3.94
C GLU A 526 27.64 4.51 4.58
N GLY A 527 26.32 4.68 4.81
CA GLY A 527 25.48 3.73 5.52
C GLY A 527 25.26 4.02 7.01
N VAL A 528 25.83 5.12 7.55
CA VAL A 528 25.66 5.49 8.95
C VAL A 528 24.20 5.71 9.35
N ASN A 529 23.40 6.32 8.46
CA ASN A 529 21.96 6.48 8.64
C ASN A 529 21.25 5.11 8.69
N GLN A 530 21.63 4.18 7.81
CA GLN A 530 21.04 2.83 7.73
C GLN A 530 21.36 1.97 8.97
N VAL A 531 22.44 2.27 9.69
CA VAL A 531 22.80 1.65 10.99
C VAL A 531 22.06 2.33 12.13
N LEU A 532 21.88 3.66 12.07
CA LEU A 532 21.19 4.43 13.12
C LEU A 532 19.71 4.01 13.25
N GLU A 533 18.96 3.95 12.14
CA GLU A 533 17.53 3.68 12.16
C GLU A 533 17.15 2.38 12.91
N PRO A 534 17.74 1.20 12.66
CA PRO A 534 17.42 0.01 13.45
C PRO A 534 17.85 0.07 14.90
N LEU A 535 18.80 0.95 15.26
CA LEU A 535 19.22 1.14 16.64
C LEU A 535 18.16 1.90 17.47
N LEU A 536 17.36 2.76 16.82
CA LEU A 536 16.27 3.49 17.50
C LEU A 536 15.18 2.53 18.00
N ALA A 537 14.98 1.38 17.35
CA ALA A 537 14.02 0.36 17.80
C ALA A 537 14.40 -0.32 19.14
N TYR A 538 15.53 0.04 19.74
CA TYR A 538 15.93 -0.50 21.05
C TYR A 538 15.42 0.31 22.25
N GLY A 539 14.51 1.25 22.01
CA GLY A 539 13.88 2.08 23.03
C GLY A 539 14.68 3.31 23.42
N SER A 540 14.38 3.88 24.56
CA SER A 540 14.97 5.14 25.05
C SER A 540 15.97 4.94 26.18
N GLU A 541 16.68 6.00 26.56
CA GLU A 541 17.54 5.98 27.75
C GLU A 541 16.82 5.61 29.06
N LYS A 542 15.49 5.79 29.11
CA LYS A 542 14.66 5.50 30.30
C LYS A 542 13.99 4.14 30.23
N LEU A 543 13.65 3.66 29.04
CA LEU A 543 12.90 2.45 28.82
C LEU A 543 13.69 1.58 27.84
N ASP A 544 14.16 0.41 28.30
CA ASP A 544 14.73 -0.56 27.39
C ASP A 544 13.67 -1.04 26.36
N ARG A 545 14.09 -1.76 25.32
CA ARG A 545 13.23 -2.20 24.24
C ARG A 545 11.91 -2.82 24.73
N LEU A 546 11.98 -3.77 25.67
CA LEU A 546 10.79 -4.47 26.14
C LEU A 546 9.86 -3.59 26.98
N ALA A 547 10.43 -2.70 27.79
CA ALA A 547 9.67 -1.74 28.58
C ALA A 547 9.04 -0.66 27.68
N PHE A 548 9.75 -0.26 26.61
CA PHE A 548 9.26 0.71 25.65
C PHE A 548 8.08 0.13 24.85
N GLU A 549 8.24 -1.06 24.29
CA GLU A 549 7.17 -1.80 23.60
C GLU A 549 5.95 -2.03 24.52
N SER A 550 6.20 -2.34 25.80
CA SER A 550 5.11 -2.48 26.76
C SER A 550 4.35 -1.17 26.97
N ALA A 551 5.05 -0.04 26.96
CA ALA A 551 4.41 1.27 27.13
C ALA A 551 3.61 1.70 25.89
N LEU A 552 4.01 1.28 24.69
CA LEU A 552 3.25 1.45 23.46
C LEU A 552 2.00 0.57 23.46
N ASP A 553 2.15 -0.71 23.79
CA ASP A 553 1.03 -1.68 23.91
C ASP A 553 -0.04 -1.20 24.90
N ASP A 554 0.35 -0.64 26.05
CA ASP A 554 -0.57 -0.16 27.09
C ASP A 554 -1.54 0.91 26.59
N ILE A 555 -1.14 1.68 25.58
CA ILE A 555 -1.97 2.73 24.96
C ILE A 555 -2.44 2.36 23.55
N GLY A 556 -2.08 1.19 23.06
CA GLY A 556 -2.35 0.76 21.70
C GLY A 556 -1.73 1.70 20.68
N ALA A 557 -0.48 2.12 20.88
CA ALA A 557 0.26 2.96 19.96
C ALA A 557 1.06 2.12 18.97
N ASP A 558 1.33 2.72 17.81
CA ASP A 558 2.38 2.32 16.87
C ASP A 558 3.34 3.49 16.75
N GLU A 559 4.63 3.24 16.83
CA GLU A 559 5.64 4.30 16.85
C GLU A 559 6.86 3.89 16.05
N HIS A 560 7.35 4.82 15.29
CA HIS A 560 8.62 4.71 14.59
C HIS A 560 9.47 5.96 14.80
N ALA A 561 10.73 5.79 15.23
CA ALA A 561 11.69 6.88 15.37
C ALA A 561 12.72 6.84 14.21
N GLY A 562 13.14 8.02 13.74
CA GLY A 562 14.07 8.13 12.64
C GLY A 562 14.14 9.54 12.05
N THR A 563 14.76 9.67 10.89
CA THR A 563 14.66 10.92 10.12
C THR A 563 13.27 11.13 9.53
N ASP A 564 12.57 10.05 9.26
CA ASP A 564 11.12 10.00 9.13
C ASP A 564 10.59 9.27 10.36
N PHE A 565 9.70 9.87 11.10
CA PHE A 565 9.20 9.34 12.36
C PHE A 565 7.70 9.56 12.49
N ASP A 566 7.02 8.65 13.18
CA ASP A 566 5.59 8.77 13.39
C ASP A 566 5.12 8.15 14.71
N VAL A 567 3.94 8.54 15.13
CA VAL A 567 3.17 7.83 16.14
C VAL A 567 1.69 7.91 15.83
N GLN A 568 1.05 6.76 15.90
CA GLN A 568 -0.38 6.59 15.66
C GLN A 568 -1.06 6.12 16.94
N VAL A 569 -2.05 6.87 17.42
CA VAL A 569 -2.74 6.61 18.69
C VAL A 569 -4.23 6.93 18.64
N LEU A 570 -5.00 6.33 19.54
CA LEU A 570 -6.34 6.85 19.84
C LEU A 570 -6.22 8.26 20.46
N ALA A 571 -7.16 9.16 20.11
CA ALA A 571 -7.09 10.58 20.50
C ALA A 571 -6.93 10.81 22.02
N GLN A 572 -7.54 9.94 22.84
CA GLN A 572 -7.38 10.00 24.32
C GLN A 572 -5.95 9.74 24.80
N ASN A 573 -5.12 9.07 23.98
CA ASN A 573 -3.74 8.69 24.32
C ASN A 573 -2.71 9.64 23.67
N PHE A 574 -3.14 10.70 22.99
CA PHE A 574 -2.27 11.58 22.20
C PHE A 574 -1.09 12.14 23.01
N ASP A 575 -1.32 12.71 24.22
CA ASP A 575 -0.25 13.25 25.08
C ASP A 575 0.79 12.16 25.43
N ARG A 576 0.34 10.92 25.73
CA ARG A 576 1.22 9.81 26.07
C ARG A 576 1.98 9.27 24.85
N GLY A 577 1.33 9.18 23.69
CA GLY A 577 1.97 8.76 22.44
C GLY A 577 3.10 9.71 22.04
N VAL A 578 2.84 11.01 22.03
CA VAL A 578 3.86 12.03 21.74
C VAL A 578 4.98 12.01 22.78
N ALA A 579 4.66 11.70 24.05
CA ALA A 579 5.70 11.57 25.09
C ALA A 579 6.66 10.42 24.82
N LEU A 580 6.15 9.26 24.36
CA LEU A 580 6.97 8.10 24.03
C LEU A 580 7.80 8.36 22.77
N LEU A 581 7.18 8.87 21.70
CA LEU A 581 7.89 9.26 20.49
C LEU A 581 9.03 10.23 20.78
N ALA A 582 8.76 11.29 21.52
CA ALA A 582 9.80 12.28 21.87
C ALA A 582 10.90 11.70 22.77
N ASP A 583 10.57 10.75 23.66
CA ASP A 583 11.56 10.08 24.50
C ASP A 583 12.50 9.20 23.67
N ASN A 584 11.98 8.47 22.67
CA ASN A 584 12.77 7.67 21.75
C ASN A 584 13.56 8.54 20.77
N GLU A 585 12.90 9.49 20.12
CA GLU A 585 13.48 10.35 19.08
C GLU A 585 14.62 11.26 19.63
N LEU A 586 14.44 11.79 20.84
CA LEU A 586 15.39 12.75 21.45
C LEU A 586 16.40 12.12 22.39
N HIS A 587 16.11 10.94 22.93
CA HIS A 587 16.90 10.25 23.95
C HIS A 587 16.97 8.74 23.70
N PRO A 588 17.37 8.30 22.47
CA PRO A 588 17.41 6.88 22.14
C PRO A 588 18.45 6.13 22.95
N ALA A 589 18.20 4.87 23.26
CA ALA A 589 19.10 4.02 24.04
C ALA A 589 20.43 3.71 23.31
N LEU A 590 20.39 3.47 22.02
CA LEU A 590 21.53 3.13 21.14
C LEU A 590 22.53 2.14 21.79
N PRO A 591 22.11 0.94 22.20
CA PRO A 591 22.96 0.05 23.03
C PRO A 591 24.16 -0.48 22.22
N PRO A 592 25.38 -0.47 22.78
CA PRO A 592 26.60 -0.91 22.08
C PRO A 592 26.54 -2.37 21.60
N GLU A 593 25.86 -3.24 22.32
CA GLU A 593 25.67 -4.66 21.97
C GLU A 593 24.87 -4.84 20.69
N ALA A 594 23.87 -4.01 20.42
CA ALA A 594 23.06 -4.06 19.19
C ALA A 594 23.86 -3.61 17.96
N MET A 595 24.83 -2.72 18.13
CA MET A 595 25.65 -2.18 17.05
C MET A 595 26.32 -3.28 16.22
N SER A 596 26.88 -4.31 16.87
CA SER A 596 27.55 -5.40 16.17
C SER A 596 26.57 -6.30 15.41
N VAL A 597 25.40 -6.56 15.97
CA VAL A 597 24.34 -7.34 15.34
C VAL A 597 23.83 -6.63 14.11
N ILE A 598 23.43 -5.36 14.26
CA ILE A 598 22.90 -4.54 13.17
C ILE A 598 23.92 -4.36 12.05
N SER A 599 25.18 -4.01 12.37
CA SER A 599 26.21 -3.81 11.35
C SER A 599 26.51 -5.08 10.56
N ASN A 600 26.49 -6.26 11.20
CA ASN A 600 26.66 -7.54 10.53
C ASN A 600 25.48 -7.85 9.61
N GLN A 601 24.26 -7.73 10.10
CA GLN A 601 23.04 -7.95 9.31
C GLN A 601 22.98 -6.98 8.12
N LEU A 602 23.15 -5.68 8.35
CA LEU A 602 23.11 -4.66 7.31
C LEU A 602 24.22 -4.85 6.28
N SER A 603 25.44 -5.21 6.68
CA SER A 603 26.53 -5.46 5.71
C SER A 603 26.19 -6.60 4.75
N GLN A 604 25.48 -7.62 5.20
CA GLN A 604 25.01 -8.72 4.35
C GLN A 604 23.90 -8.25 3.40
N VAL A 605 22.92 -7.51 3.91
CA VAL A 605 21.83 -6.92 3.11
C VAL A 605 22.39 -5.99 2.03
N VAL A 606 23.28 -5.08 2.38
CA VAL A 606 23.95 -4.17 1.44
C VAL A 606 24.77 -4.97 0.39
N GLY A 607 25.52 -5.96 0.82
CA GLY A 607 26.32 -6.82 -0.07
C GLY A 607 25.46 -7.62 -1.08
N ALA A 608 24.24 -7.97 -0.68
CA ALA A 608 23.28 -8.62 -1.56
C ALA A 608 22.66 -7.62 -2.55
N ARG A 609 22.22 -6.47 -2.04
CA ARG A 609 21.60 -5.40 -2.85
C ARG A 609 22.52 -4.94 -3.97
N ILE A 610 23.80 -4.69 -3.67
CA ILE A 610 24.80 -4.24 -4.66
C ILE A 610 24.92 -5.22 -5.86
N ARG A 611 24.71 -6.50 -5.64
CA ARG A 611 24.79 -7.53 -6.68
C ARG A 611 23.51 -7.70 -7.48
N SER A 612 22.39 -7.15 -7.04
CA SER A 612 21.12 -7.29 -7.73
C SER A 612 21.11 -6.46 -9.04
N PRO A 613 20.59 -7.00 -10.14
CA PRO A 613 20.52 -6.28 -11.42
C PRO A 613 19.72 -4.99 -11.33
N GLY A 614 18.64 -4.97 -10.55
CA GLY A 614 17.83 -3.77 -10.32
C GLY A 614 18.64 -2.63 -9.68
N TYR A 615 19.43 -2.94 -8.64
CA TYR A 615 20.32 -1.95 -8.04
C TYR A 615 21.40 -1.48 -9.02
N GLN A 616 22.01 -2.40 -9.78
CA GLN A 616 23.01 -2.04 -10.78
C GLN A 616 22.42 -1.15 -11.87
N THR A 617 21.18 -1.37 -12.26
CA THR A 617 20.45 -0.51 -13.21
C THR A 617 20.27 0.90 -12.64
N GLN A 618 19.78 1.03 -11.41
CA GLN A 618 19.60 2.32 -10.75
C GLN A 618 20.92 3.08 -10.57
N ARG A 619 21.98 2.36 -10.17
CA ARG A 619 23.32 2.94 -10.01
C ARG A 619 23.89 3.41 -11.35
N SER A 620 23.77 2.57 -12.39
CA SER A 620 24.23 2.90 -13.75
C SER A 620 23.50 4.11 -14.30
N LEU A 621 22.19 4.20 -14.04
CA LEU A 621 21.39 5.34 -14.44
C LEU A 621 21.84 6.63 -13.75
N ARG A 622 22.03 6.62 -12.44
CA ARG A 622 22.56 7.79 -11.71
C ARG A 622 23.95 8.18 -12.18
N ALA A 623 24.86 7.20 -12.34
CA ALA A 623 26.21 7.45 -12.82
C ALA A 623 26.26 8.03 -14.25
N ALA A 624 25.25 7.77 -15.07
CA ALA A 624 25.16 8.33 -16.41
C ALA A 624 24.50 9.71 -16.43
N LEU A 625 23.67 10.03 -15.45
CA LEU A 625 22.96 11.31 -15.33
C LEU A 625 23.77 12.39 -14.61
N PHE A 626 24.67 12.00 -13.70
CA PHE A 626 25.39 12.93 -12.81
C PHE A 626 26.91 12.81 -12.93
N PRO A 627 27.68 13.87 -12.60
CA PRO A 627 29.14 13.83 -12.57
C PRO A 627 29.68 12.74 -11.64
N PRO A 628 30.89 12.21 -11.87
CA PRO A 628 31.45 11.15 -11.04
C PRO A 628 31.67 11.51 -9.57
N ASP A 629 31.78 12.79 -9.25
CA ASP A 629 31.94 13.36 -7.90
C ASP A 629 30.62 13.82 -7.28
N ASP A 630 29.48 13.56 -7.91
CA ASP A 630 28.17 13.93 -7.38
C ASP A 630 27.86 13.17 -6.10
N PRO A 631 27.43 13.86 -5.02
CA PRO A 631 27.11 13.22 -3.75
C PRO A 631 26.11 12.06 -3.87
N SER A 632 25.12 12.15 -4.77
CA SER A 632 24.11 11.10 -4.95
C SER A 632 24.68 9.76 -5.46
N LEU A 633 25.96 9.72 -5.85
CA LEU A 633 26.66 8.49 -6.22
C LEU A 633 27.36 7.81 -5.04
N ARG A 634 27.38 8.46 -3.86
CA ARG A 634 27.96 7.89 -2.64
C ARG A 634 26.98 6.88 -2.06
N GLU A 635 27.46 5.68 -1.83
CA GLU A 635 26.62 4.55 -1.42
C GLU A 635 27.32 3.70 -0.37
N ALA A 636 26.54 3.14 0.54
CA ALA A 636 27.03 2.17 1.52
C ALA A 636 27.57 0.92 0.83
N THR A 637 28.69 0.42 1.34
CA THR A 637 29.26 -0.88 0.99
C THR A 637 29.29 -1.79 2.24
N PRO A 638 29.42 -3.11 2.07
CA PRO A 638 29.61 -4.00 3.23
C PRO A 638 30.82 -3.58 4.10
N GLU A 639 31.85 -3.05 3.48
CA GLU A 639 33.08 -2.60 4.15
C GLU A 639 32.86 -1.31 4.92
N SER A 640 32.18 -0.30 4.32
CA SER A 640 31.89 0.96 5.00
C SER A 640 30.97 0.73 6.20
N VAL A 641 29.93 -0.11 6.07
CA VAL A 641 29.04 -0.47 7.18
C VAL A 641 29.76 -1.15 8.33
N ARG A 642 30.63 -2.13 8.04
CA ARG A 642 31.42 -2.81 9.11
C ARG A 642 32.46 -1.90 9.77
N ALA A 643 32.90 -0.87 9.09
CA ALA A 643 33.90 0.09 9.62
C ALA A 643 33.27 1.17 10.52
N LEU A 644 31.92 1.24 10.60
CA LEU A 644 31.24 2.18 11.46
C LEU A 644 31.38 1.81 12.94
N SER A 645 31.69 2.81 13.75
CA SER A 645 31.65 2.72 15.21
C SER A 645 30.37 3.37 15.77
N LEU A 646 30.05 3.06 17.02
CA LEU A 646 28.93 3.74 17.71
C LEU A 646 29.18 5.25 17.82
N ASP A 647 30.42 5.70 17.98
CA ASP A 647 30.78 7.13 17.99
C ASP A 647 30.47 7.80 16.64
N ASP A 648 30.62 7.09 15.50
CA ASP A 648 30.24 7.60 14.18
C ASP A 648 28.71 7.80 14.11
N VAL A 649 27.94 6.83 14.60
CA VAL A 649 26.48 6.88 14.65
C VAL A 649 26.01 8.02 15.55
N LEU A 650 26.56 8.13 16.76
CA LEU A 650 26.24 9.21 17.69
C LEU A 650 26.60 10.60 17.13
N SER A 651 27.72 10.69 16.43
CA SER A 651 28.14 11.95 15.80
C SER A 651 27.21 12.35 14.66
N TYR A 652 26.74 11.36 13.87
CA TYR A 652 25.75 11.57 12.81
C TYR A 652 24.40 11.99 13.42
N TYR A 653 23.89 11.24 14.40
CA TYR A 653 22.66 11.54 15.11
C TYR A 653 22.63 12.98 15.64
N ARG A 654 23.62 13.40 16.43
CA ARG A 654 23.70 14.76 17.00
C ARG A 654 23.71 15.87 15.96
N ARG A 655 24.28 15.61 14.77
CA ARG A 655 24.35 16.60 13.69
C ARG A 655 23.04 16.71 12.90
N VAL A 656 22.35 15.58 12.66
CA VAL A 656 21.17 15.50 11.79
C VAL A 656 19.88 15.71 12.56
N PHE A 657 19.78 15.15 13.77
CA PHE A 657 18.56 15.25 14.60
C PHE A 657 18.51 16.64 15.25
N ARG A 658 17.74 17.52 14.62
CA ARG A 658 17.69 18.93 15.04
C ARG A 658 16.35 19.60 14.69
N PRO A 659 15.80 20.45 15.59
CA PRO A 659 14.47 21.02 15.43
C PRO A 659 14.33 21.96 14.24
N ASP A 660 15.40 22.68 13.86
CA ASP A 660 15.39 23.67 12.78
C ASP A 660 15.44 23.06 11.35
N LEU A 661 15.47 21.74 11.26
CA LEU A 661 15.26 20.94 10.05
C LEU A 661 14.02 20.07 10.13
N THR A 662 13.29 20.10 11.25
CA THR A 662 12.18 19.19 11.51
C THR A 662 10.83 19.83 11.18
N THR A 663 10.02 19.10 10.47
CA THR A 663 8.59 19.36 10.28
C THR A 663 7.80 18.25 10.95
N ILE A 664 6.84 18.61 11.80
CA ILE A 664 5.86 17.70 12.39
C ILE A 664 4.48 18.05 11.83
N VAL A 665 3.78 17.05 11.33
CA VAL A 665 2.39 17.15 10.88
C VAL A 665 1.52 16.33 11.83
N VAL A 666 0.45 16.92 12.32
CA VAL A 666 -0.54 16.24 13.19
C VAL A 666 -1.88 16.24 12.48
N VAL A 667 -2.40 15.05 12.21
CA VAL A 667 -3.70 14.86 11.55
C VAL A 667 -4.62 14.04 12.47
N GLY A 668 -5.87 14.46 12.65
CA GLY A 668 -6.86 13.69 13.38
C GLY A 668 -7.69 14.51 14.36
N ARG A 669 -8.31 13.84 15.35
CA ARG A 669 -9.23 14.46 16.32
C ARG A 669 -8.49 15.24 17.39
N VAL A 670 -7.97 16.38 17.01
CA VAL A 670 -7.18 17.29 17.88
C VAL A 670 -7.36 18.73 17.43
N SER A 671 -7.43 19.67 18.39
CA SER A 671 -7.40 21.08 18.03
C SER A 671 -5.96 21.57 17.78
N PRO A 672 -5.78 22.62 16.95
CA PRO A 672 -4.44 23.19 16.71
C PRO A 672 -3.75 23.67 18.00
N GLU A 673 -4.52 24.20 18.95
CA GLU A 673 -4.00 24.65 20.24
C GLU A 673 -3.51 23.48 21.07
N GLN A 674 -4.27 22.40 21.17
CA GLN A 674 -3.91 21.18 21.89
C GLN A 674 -2.67 20.52 21.26
N ALA A 675 -2.63 20.40 19.93
CA ALA A 675 -1.47 19.85 19.23
C ALA A 675 -0.21 20.67 19.51
N ARG A 676 -0.31 22.02 19.43
CA ARG A 676 0.79 22.92 19.73
C ARG A 676 1.26 22.84 21.18
N GLU A 677 0.34 22.70 22.13
CA GLU A 677 0.68 22.53 23.55
C GLU A 677 1.45 21.24 23.78
N ILE A 678 0.95 20.11 23.26
CA ILE A 678 1.54 18.79 23.46
C ILE A 678 2.88 18.67 22.72
N ILE A 679 2.97 19.04 21.45
CA ILE A 679 4.24 19.03 20.71
C ILE A 679 5.24 19.99 21.37
N GLY A 680 4.80 21.18 21.76
CA GLY A 680 5.64 22.15 22.47
C GLY A 680 6.15 21.66 23.82
N LYS A 681 5.36 20.88 24.55
CA LYS A 681 5.72 20.26 25.83
C LYS A 681 6.89 19.29 25.69
N TYR A 682 6.90 18.44 24.67
CA TYR A 682 7.87 17.37 24.54
C TYR A 682 9.04 17.70 23.60
N PHE A 683 8.79 18.42 22.50
CA PHE A 683 9.82 18.79 21.53
C PHE A 683 10.32 20.24 21.70
N GLY A 684 9.65 21.09 22.48
CA GLY A 684 9.98 22.51 22.57
C GLY A 684 11.33 22.84 23.25
N ALA A 685 11.82 21.93 24.11
CA ALA A 685 13.14 22.08 24.75
C ALA A 685 14.29 21.55 23.87
N TRP A 686 14.00 20.88 22.79
CA TRP A 686 14.99 20.32 21.86
C TRP A 686 15.83 21.42 21.24
N GLN A 687 17.16 21.28 21.27
CA GLN A 687 18.11 22.26 20.75
C GLN A 687 18.96 21.66 19.65
N ALA A 688 19.21 22.44 18.61
CA ALA A 688 20.17 22.08 17.58
C ALA A 688 21.60 22.08 18.11
N ASP A 689 22.39 21.07 17.78
CA ASP A 689 23.81 21.02 18.09
C ASP A 689 24.66 21.40 16.86
N GLY A 690 25.59 22.28 17.04
CA GLY A 690 26.54 22.71 16.03
C GLY A 690 25.95 23.47 14.85
N GLN A 691 26.73 23.54 13.77
CA GLN A 691 26.33 24.21 12.52
C GLN A 691 25.28 23.39 11.77
N LYS A 692 24.27 24.08 11.20
CA LYS A 692 23.27 23.48 10.34
C LYS A 692 23.93 22.82 9.13
N PRO A 693 23.70 21.51 8.88
CA PRO A 693 24.24 20.83 7.72
C PRO A 693 23.59 21.33 6.42
N ASP A 694 24.32 21.18 5.33
CA ASP A 694 23.74 21.33 4.00
C ASP A 694 22.96 20.04 3.67
N THR A 695 21.68 20.20 3.31
CA THR A 695 20.78 19.10 2.97
C THR A 695 20.40 19.10 1.48
N ASP A 696 20.95 20.04 0.70
CA ASP A 696 20.62 20.17 -0.71
C ASP A 696 21.69 19.49 -1.60
N LEU A 697 21.23 18.73 -2.57
CA LEU A 697 22.13 18.22 -3.62
C LEU A 697 22.55 19.36 -4.57
N PRO A 698 23.79 19.40 -5.01
CA PRO A 698 24.25 20.46 -5.92
C PRO A 698 23.51 20.39 -7.27
N ILE A 699 23.35 21.55 -7.90
CA ILE A 699 22.85 21.59 -9.29
C ILE A 699 23.84 20.87 -10.19
N ALA A 700 23.33 19.91 -10.97
CA ALA A 700 24.14 19.12 -11.88
C ALA A 700 24.15 19.72 -13.29
N PRO A 701 25.30 19.67 -14.00
CA PRO A 701 25.33 20.01 -15.43
C PRO A 701 24.45 19.04 -16.23
N ALA A 702 24.00 19.48 -17.44
CA ALA A 702 23.25 18.59 -18.33
C ALA A 702 24.07 17.33 -18.66
N ASN A 703 23.42 16.15 -18.55
CA ASN A 703 24.04 14.89 -18.90
C ASN A 703 24.35 14.81 -20.40
N LYS A 704 25.29 13.94 -20.77
CA LYS A 704 25.60 13.60 -22.16
C LYS A 704 24.84 12.34 -22.55
N PRO A 705 24.58 12.14 -23.87
CA PRO A 705 24.01 10.90 -24.34
C PRO A 705 24.92 9.71 -24.03
N GLY A 706 24.31 8.57 -23.73
CA GLY A 706 25.03 7.36 -23.40
C GLY A 706 24.12 6.12 -23.44
N ALA A 707 24.77 4.95 -23.45
CA ALA A 707 24.07 3.68 -23.35
C ALA A 707 24.81 2.77 -22.36
N VAL A 708 24.07 2.14 -21.47
CA VAL A 708 24.59 1.19 -20.48
C VAL A 708 23.75 -0.07 -20.51
N ALA A 709 24.43 -1.23 -20.57
CA ALA A 709 23.81 -2.55 -20.55
C ALA A 709 24.03 -3.21 -19.18
N VAL A 710 22.96 -3.69 -18.56
CA VAL A 710 22.97 -4.43 -17.31
C VAL A 710 22.43 -5.84 -17.56
N PRO A 711 23.29 -6.87 -17.60
CA PRO A 711 22.86 -8.24 -17.84
C PRO A 711 21.97 -8.76 -16.69
N ASP A 712 20.82 -9.35 -17.06
CA ASP A 712 19.90 -9.99 -16.15
C ASP A 712 19.30 -11.24 -16.78
N ALA A 713 19.92 -12.37 -16.59
CA ALA A 713 19.51 -13.65 -17.14
C ALA A 713 18.20 -14.22 -16.51
N SER A 714 17.69 -13.59 -15.45
CA SER A 714 16.41 -13.98 -14.84
C SER A 714 15.20 -13.47 -15.62
N ARG A 715 15.39 -12.52 -16.54
CA ARG A 715 14.35 -11.91 -17.36
C ARG A 715 14.22 -12.58 -18.72
N VAL A 716 13.03 -12.48 -19.30
CA VAL A 716 12.75 -12.84 -20.69
C VAL A 716 12.74 -11.61 -21.61
N GLN A 717 12.42 -10.44 -21.06
CA GLN A 717 12.38 -9.16 -21.75
C GLN A 717 13.41 -8.18 -21.17
N ASP A 718 13.80 -7.21 -21.99
CA ASP A 718 14.60 -6.08 -21.55
C ASP A 718 13.69 -4.98 -20.98
N ILE A 719 14.06 -4.44 -19.80
CA ILE A 719 13.58 -3.17 -19.31
C ILE A 719 14.52 -2.08 -19.75
N VAL A 720 13.98 -1.07 -20.40
CA VAL A 720 14.73 0.07 -20.91
C VAL A 720 14.30 1.35 -20.22
N VAL A 721 15.27 2.11 -19.74
CA VAL A 721 15.05 3.45 -19.20
C VAL A 721 15.80 4.46 -20.07
N LEU A 722 15.06 5.38 -20.68
CA LEU A 722 15.62 6.57 -21.33
C LEU A 722 15.46 7.74 -20.36
N ALA A 723 16.55 8.43 -20.05
CA ALA A 723 16.50 9.48 -19.04
C ALA A 723 17.41 10.67 -19.37
N GLN A 724 17.07 11.81 -18.78
CA GLN A 724 17.92 13.00 -18.72
C GLN A 724 17.74 13.73 -17.40
N ASN A 725 18.80 14.36 -16.91
CA ASN A 725 18.69 15.26 -15.78
C ASN A 725 18.14 16.63 -16.21
N LEU A 726 17.49 17.30 -15.26
CA LEU A 726 16.91 18.64 -15.44
C LEU A 726 17.38 19.56 -14.31
N ALA A 727 17.63 20.82 -14.62
CA ALA A 727 17.79 21.87 -13.60
C ALA A 727 16.42 22.44 -13.13
N LEU A 728 15.35 21.67 -13.32
CA LEU A 728 14.00 22.00 -12.89
C LEU A 728 13.82 21.65 -11.43
N THR A 729 13.17 22.53 -10.68
CA THR A 729 12.75 22.28 -9.29
C THR A 729 11.24 22.10 -9.21
N ARG A 730 10.76 21.49 -8.10
CA ARG A 730 9.31 21.29 -7.89
C ARG A 730 8.54 22.61 -7.80
N SER A 731 9.17 23.65 -7.31
CA SER A 731 8.59 25.01 -7.20
C SER A 731 8.68 25.83 -8.49
N ASP A 732 9.34 25.34 -9.56
CA ASP A 732 9.43 26.02 -10.84
C ASP A 732 8.05 26.07 -11.52
N PRO A 733 7.59 27.24 -12.03
CA PRO A 733 6.31 27.33 -12.75
C PRO A 733 6.20 26.41 -13.98
N ASP A 734 7.32 26.03 -14.59
CA ASP A 734 7.34 25.12 -15.73
C ASP A 734 7.14 23.64 -15.35
N TYR A 735 7.09 23.32 -14.05
CA TYR A 735 6.74 21.99 -13.58
C TYR A 735 5.38 21.54 -14.12
N TYR A 736 4.35 22.37 -13.99
CA TYR A 736 2.98 22.03 -14.39
C TYR A 736 2.79 21.75 -15.88
N PRO A 737 3.32 22.58 -16.82
CA PRO A 737 3.19 22.25 -18.24
C PRO A 737 4.02 21.02 -18.64
N LEU A 738 5.14 20.73 -17.97
CA LEU A 738 5.89 19.51 -18.18
C LEU A 738 5.14 18.29 -17.65
N GLU A 739 4.52 18.37 -16.48
CA GLU A 739 3.71 17.30 -15.90
C GLU A 739 2.50 17.00 -16.77
N LEU A 740 1.76 18.04 -17.18
CA LEU A 740 0.63 17.90 -18.10
C LEU A 740 1.05 17.28 -19.45
N GLY A 741 2.19 17.70 -19.98
CA GLY A 741 2.73 17.13 -21.20
C GLY A 741 3.24 15.70 -21.01
N SER A 742 3.77 15.35 -19.83
CA SER A 742 4.14 14.00 -19.49
C SER A 742 2.90 13.08 -19.42
N ALA A 743 1.79 13.57 -18.88
CA ALA A 743 0.52 12.85 -18.90
C ALA A 743 0.01 12.58 -20.34
N VAL A 744 0.17 13.53 -21.27
CA VAL A 744 -0.15 13.32 -22.69
C VAL A 744 0.79 12.31 -23.33
N LEU A 745 2.09 12.39 -23.04
CA LEU A 745 3.10 11.56 -23.68
C LEU A 745 3.05 10.10 -23.22
N GLY A 746 3.00 9.86 -21.91
CA GLY A 746 3.10 8.51 -21.34
C GLY A 746 2.70 8.41 -19.87
N GLY A 747 2.06 9.45 -19.26
CA GLY A 747 1.70 9.48 -17.84
C GLY A 747 0.35 8.86 -17.49
N GLY A 748 -0.44 8.50 -18.47
CA GLY A 748 -1.72 7.82 -18.30
C GLY A 748 -1.70 6.42 -18.90
N PHE A 749 -2.73 5.64 -18.68
CA PHE A 749 -2.86 4.31 -19.25
C PHE A 749 -2.81 4.33 -20.80
N TYR A 750 -3.34 3.40 -21.49
CA TYR A 750 -3.14 3.04 -22.90
C TYR A 750 -3.47 4.10 -23.97
N SER A 751 -4.08 5.22 -23.62
CA SER A 751 -4.45 6.28 -24.57
C SER A 751 -3.39 7.38 -24.78
N THR A 752 -2.19 7.20 -24.26
CA THR A 752 -1.06 8.12 -24.40
C THR A 752 -0.32 7.91 -25.71
N ARG A 753 0.43 8.92 -26.17
CA ARG A 753 1.18 8.87 -27.44
C ARG A 753 2.14 7.68 -27.50
N LEU A 754 2.93 7.48 -26.44
CA LEU A 754 3.88 6.36 -26.39
C LEU A 754 3.16 5.01 -26.43
N SER A 755 2.07 4.85 -25.70
CA SER A 755 1.29 3.62 -25.70
C SER A 755 0.68 3.35 -27.08
N ILE A 756 0.13 4.36 -27.76
CA ILE A 756 -0.43 4.23 -29.09
C ILE A 756 0.65 3.82 -30.10
N GLU A 757 1.79 4.52 -30.13
CA GLU A 757 2.81 4.24 -31.14
C GLU A 757 3.62 2.97 -30.85
N MET A 758 4.05 2.76 -29.61
CA MET A 758 4.99 1.69 -29.28
C MET A 758 4.29 0.35 -29.02
N ARG A 759 3.09 0.38 -28.46
CA ARG A 759 2.35 -0.85 -28.13
C ARG A 759 1.33 -1.18 -29.22
N LYS A 760 0.41 -0.27 -29.52
CA LYS A 760 -0.71 -0.51 -30.41
C LYS A 760 -0.30 -0.58 -31.89
N ASN A 761 0.34 0.48 -32.40
CA ASN A 761 0.64 0.58 -33.83
C ASN A 761 1.76 -0.34 -34.27
N THR A 762 2.72 -0.61 -33.36
CA THR A 762 3.92 -1.39 -33.69
C THR A 762 4.09 -2.69 -32.91
N GLY A 763 3.38 -2.90 -31.82
CA GLY A 763 3.49 -4.12 -30.98
C GLY A 763 4.90 -4.36 -30.42
N LEU A 764 5.73 -3.29 -30.27
CA LEU A 764 7.12 -3.42 -29.85
C LEU A 764 7.31 -3.57 -28.36
N VAL A 765 6.39 -2.97 -27.57
CA VAL A 765 6.51 -2.92 -26.11
C VAL A 765 5.26 -3.50 -25.46
N TYR A 766 5.44 -4.05 -24.28
CA TYR A 766 4.36 -4.52 -23.45
C TYR A 766 3.78 -3.39 -22.58
N SER A 767 4.65 -2.58 -22.00
CA SER A 767 4.30 -1.40 -21.22
C SER A 767 5.24 -0.25 -21.54
N VAL A 768 4.74 0.98 -21.46
CA VAL A 768 5.55 2.20 -21.61
C VAL A 768 4.93 3.31 -20.78
N GLY A 769 5.77 4.12 -20.14
CA GLY A 769 5.36 5.29 -19.40
C GLY A 769 6.42 6.38 -19.41
N SER A 770 6.01 7.60 -19.10
CA SER A 770 6.92 8.74 -18.84
C SER A 770 6.66 9.33 -17.46
N THR A 771 7.72 9.81 -16.82
CA THR A 771 7.68 10.37 -15.46
C THR A 771 8.57 11.58 -15.36
N LEU A 772 8.04 12.66 -14.81
CA LEU A 772 8.80 13.84 -14.39
C LEU A 772 9.07 13.74 -12.89
N GLN A 773 10.34 13.79 -12.51
CA GLN A 773 10.75 13.95 -11.11
C GLN A 773 11.37 15.32 -10.92
N ALA A 774 10.92 16.06 -9.93
CA ALA A 774 11.46 17.37 -9.59
C ALA A 774 11.66 17.46 -8.08
N GLY A 775 12.89 17.72 -7.66
CA GLY A 775 13.27 17.94 -6.27
C GLY A 775 13.43 19.43 -5.95
N ARG A 776 14.11 19.72 -4.86
CA ARG A 776 14.40 21.10 -4.42
C ARG A 776 15.38 21.86 -5.34
N THR A 777 16.38 21.16 -5.86
CA THR A 777 17.51 21.78 -6.59
C THR A 777 17.68 21.25 -7.99
N ARG A 778 17.12 20.07 -8.29
CA ARG A 778 17.27 19.39 -9.59
C ARG A 778 16.18 18.36 -9.78
N GLY A 779 15.98 17.98 -11.04
CA GLY A 779 15.00 16.96 -11.44
C GLY A 779 15.57 16.01 -12.50
N ALA A 780 14.71 15.12 -12.98
CA ALA A 780 14.98 14.23 -14.08
C ALA A 780 13.70 13.88 -14.84
N TYR A 781 13.83 13.56 -16.10
CA TYR A 781 12.74 13.05 -16.92
C TYR A 781 13.07 11.64 -17.39
N TYR A 782 12.10 10.74 -17.26
CA TYR A 782 12.24 9.32 -17.57
C TYR A 782 11.19 8.88 -18.58
N ILE A 783 11.60 8.01 -19.51
CA ILE A 783 10.70 7.14 -20.29
C ILE A 783 11.14 5.72 -20.02
N GLN A 784 10.23 4.88 -19.52
CA GLN A 784 10.50 3.47 -19.23
C GLN A 784 9.59 2.58 -20.05
N TYR A 785 10.13 1.49 -20.60
CA TYR A 785 9.36 0.48 -21.31
C TYR A 785 9.97 -0.91 -21.18
N ALA A 786 9.14 -1.94 -21.40
CA ALA A 786 9.57 -3.33 -21.47
C ALA A 786 9.32 -3.89 -22.87
N CYS A 787 10.32 -4.56 -23.44
CA CYS A 787 10.22 -5.13 -24.78
C CYS A 787 11.16 -6.33 -24.96
N ASP A 788 10.95 -7.08 -26.05
CA ASP A 788 11.91 -8.11 -26.45
C ASP A 788 13.25 -7.49 -26.84
N PRO A 789 14.38 -8.16 -26.60
CA PRO A 789 15.72 -7.61 -26.85
C PRO A 789 15.96 -7.06 -28.25
N GLN A 790 15.38 -7.69 -29.28
CA GLN A 790 15.50 -7.24 -30.67
C GLN A 790 14.75 -5.92 -30.94
N ASN A 791 13.84 -5.51 -30.10
CA ASN A 791 12.98 -4.35 -30.26
C ASN A 791 13.54 -3.08 -29.59
N VAL A 792 14.50 -3.20 -28.68
CA VAL A 792 15.04 -2.11 -27.85
C VAL A 792 15.37 -0.85 -28.65
N SER A 793 16.17 -0.99 -29.70
CA SER A 793 16.62 0.17 -30.50
C SER A 793 15.48 0.83 -31.27
N LYS A 794 14.53 0.05 -31.79
CA LYS A 794 13.39 0.58 -32.54
C LYS A 794 12.41 1.29 -31.61
N ALA A 795 12.15 0.72 -30.45
CA ALA A 795 11.30 1.34 -29.42
C ALA A 795 11.91 2.66 -28.93
N ALA A 796 13.23 2.70 -28.67
CA ALA A 796 13.93 3.93 -28.29
C ALA A 796 13.81 5.04 -29.36
N GLN A 797 13.90 4.69 -30.65
CA GLN A 797 13.74 5.65 -31.75
C GLN A 797 12.33 6.25 -31.76
N ILE A 798 11.29 5.45 -31.55
CA ILE A 798 9.91 5.95 -31.49
C ILE A 798 9.74 6.88 -30.27
N ALA A 799 10.25 6.52 -29.11
CA ALA A 799 10.17 7.38 -27.91
C ALA A 799 10.83 8.75 -28.15
N VAL A 800 12.01 8.77 -28.79
CA VAL A 800 12.69 10.01 -29.18
C VAL A 800 11.89 10.79 -30.22
N GLN A 801 11.27 10.12 -31.19
CA GLN A 801 10.43 10.75 -32.21
C GLN A 801 9.19 11.41 -31.57
N GLU A 802 8.55 10.76 -30.59
CA GLU A 802 7.40 11.34 -29.89
C GLU A 802 7.80 12.54 -29.04
N LEU A 803 8.97 12.53 -28.40
CA LEU A 803 9.50 13.72 -27.74
C LEU A 803 9.71 14.89 -28.71
N HIS A 804 10.24 14.64 -29.90
CA HIS A 804 10.35 15.68 -30.94
C HIS A 804 8.97 16.15 -31.42
N SER A 805 8.00 15.24 -31.59
CA SER A 805 6.63 15.59 -31.94
C SER A 805 5.99 16.54 -30.92
N MET A 806 6.22 16.30 -29.60
CA MET A 806 5.79 17.20 -28.53
C MET A 806 6.45 18.58 -28.57
N GLN A 807 7.67 18.67 -29.12
CA GLN A 807 8.37 19.93 -29.31
C GLN A 807 7.95 20.66 -30.58
N ASP A 808 7.72 19.95 -31.67
CA ASP A 808 7.49 20.53 -33.00
C ASP A 808 6.03 20.91 -33.22
N SER A 809 5.10 20.20 -32.60
CA SER A 809 3.66 20.39 -32.75
C SER A 809 2.94 20.58 -31.40
N ALA A 810 1.95 21.42 -31.37
CA ALA A 810 1.07 21.55 -30.23
C ALA A 810 0.25 20.26 -30.04
N VAL A 811 0.01 19.87 -28.79
CA VAL A 811 -0.82 18.70 -28.45
C VAL A 811 -2.27 18.91 -28.92
N GLY A 812 -2.93 17.83 -29.31
CA GLY A 812 -4.33 17.86 -29.73
C GLY A 812 -5.29 18.28 -28.61
N GLY A 813 -6.43 18.89 -28.99
CA GLY A 813 -7.41 19.34 -27.99
C GLY A 813 -7.94 18.19 -27.11
N ASP A 814 -8.21 17.03 -27.70
CA ASP A 814 -8.71 15.86 -26.97
C ASP A 814 -7.63 15.24 -26.07
N GLU A 815 -6.36 15.23 -26.50
CA GLU A 815 -5.24 14.75 -25.68
C GLU A 815 -5.05 15.65 -24.45
N LEU A 816 -5.10 16.97 -24.67
CA LEU A 816 -4.98 17.96 -23.61
C LEU A 816 -6.15 17.86 -22.62
N LEU A 817 -7.38 17.69 -23.11
CA LEU A 817 -8.57 17.54 -22.28
C LEU A 817 -8.48 16.31 -21.37
N ARG A 818 -8.10 15.15 -21.93
CA ARG A 818 -7.93 13.91 -21.17
C ARG A 818 -6.84 14.04 -20.10
N ALA A 819 -5.69 14.59 -20.46
CA ALA A 819 -4.60 14.77 -19.51
C ALA A 819 -4.98 15.73 -18.36
N LYS A 820 -5.70 16.82 -18.66
CA LYS A 820 -6.26 17.70 -17.63
C LYS A 820 -7.24 16.98 -16.73
N ALA A 821 -8.18 16.25 -17.31
CA ALA A 821 -9.19 15.51 -16.57
C ALA A 821 -8.53 14.49 -15.62
N LEU A 822 -7.51 13.77 -16.07
CA LEU A 822 -6.72 12.86 -15.27
C LEU A 822 -6.06 13.56 -14.08
N LEU A 823 -5.24 14.59 -14.33
CA LEU A 823 -4.48 15.26 -13.27
C LEU A 823 -5.40 15.95 -12.25
N LEU A 824 -6.52 16.50 -12.69
CA LEU A 824 -7.50 17.11 -11.80
C LEU A 824 -8.15 16.10 -10.87
N ARG A 825 -8.44 14.89 -11.36
CA ARG A 825 -9.03 13.80 -10.57
C ARG A 825 -8.05 13.17 -9.59
N GLN A 826 -6.76 13.19 -9.88
CA GLN A 826 -5.72 12.73 -8.96
C GLN A 826 -5.61 13.59 -7.70
N ILE A 827 -5.99 14.88 -7.75
CA ILE A 827 -5.91 15.79 -6.62
C ILE A 827 -6.74 15.30 -5.42
N PRO A 828 -8.07 15.11 -5.52
CA PRO A 828 -8.83 14.60 -4.37
C PRO A 828 -8.41 13.17 -3.97
N LEU A 829 -7.93 12.36 -4.90
CA LEU A 829 -7.48 11.00 -4.61
C LEU A 829 -6.24 10.97 -3.72
N SER A 830 -5.32 11.94 -3.83
CA SER A 830 -4.16 12.06 -2.95
C SER A 830 -4.50 12.52 -1.51
N GLU A 831 -5.75 12.80 -1.23
CA GLU A 831 -6.25 13.15 0.10
C GLU A 831 -7.18 12.06 0.68
N ALA A 832 -7.21 10.86 0.07
CA ALA A 832 -8.13 9.78 0.42
C ALA A 832 -7.76 9.00 1.68
N SER A 833 -6.59 9.28 2.28
CA SER A 833 -6.18 8.72 3.58
C SER A 833 -5.45 9.74 4.45
N VAL A 834 -5.51 9.53 5.77
CA VAL A 834 -4.78 10.36 6.75
C VAL A 834 -3.28 10.27 6.54
N ASP A 835 -2.77 9.10 6.16
CA ASP A 835 -1.34 8.89 5.90
C ASP A 835 -0.88 9.68 4.66
N GLU A 836 -1.66 9.64 3.56
CA GLU A 836 -1.38 10.44 2.36
C GLU A 836 -1.43 11.94 2.67
N ILE A 837 -2.44 12.40 3.42
CA ILE A 837 -2.54 13.80 3.87
C ILE A 837 -1.30 14.21 4.66
N GLY A 838 -0.87 13.37 5.62
CA GLY A 838 0.28 13.65 6.46
C GLY A 838 1.58 13.79 5.68
N HIS A 839 1.85 12.83 4.81
CA HIS A 839 3.05 12.83 3.96
C HIS A 839 3.05 13.95 2.92
N ASP A 840 1.89 14.22 2.27
CA ASP A 840 1.79 15.30 1.29
C ASP A 840 2.00 16.69 1.92
N LEU A 841 1.53 16.91 3.16
CA LEU A 841 1.80 18.14 3.90
C LEU A 841 3.29 18.28 4.26
N ILE A 842 3.99 17.19 4.56
CA ILE A 842 5.45 17.18 4.71
C ILE A 842 6.12 17.53 3.38
N ASP A 843 5.73 16.91 2.29
CA ASP A 843 6.29 17.14 0.95
C ASP A 843 6.09 18.59 0.49
N ARG A 844 4.90 19.16 0.71
CA ARG A 844 4.64 20.59 0.43
C ARG A 844 5.63 21.47 1.17
N ARG A 845 5.91 21.15 2.44
CA ARG A 845 6.90 21.89 3.24
C ARG A 845 8.33 21.63 2.78
N GLU A 846 8.65 20.38 2.41
CA GLU A 846 9.98 20.00 1.90
C GLU A 846 10.33 20.77 0.63
N TYR A 847 9.36 20.94 -0.29
CA TYR A 847 9.56 21.65 -1.56
C TYR A 847 9.23 23.14 -1.53
N ASP A 848 8.99 23.72 -0.34
CA ASP A 848 8.59 25.12 -0.14
C ASP A 848 7.33 25.51 -0.93
N LEU A 849 6.36 24.59 -1.05
CA LEU A 849 5.07 24.80 -1.67
C LEU A 849 4.05 25.37 -0.67
N PRO A 850 3.02 26.10 -1.13
CA PRO A 850 1.93 26.51 -0.26
C PRO A 850 1.14 25.29 0.26
N LEU A 851 0.50 25.42 1.43
CA LEU A 851 -0.30 24.32 1.99
C LEU A 851 -1.57 24.03 1.17
N ASP A 852 -2.06 24.99 0.40
CA ASP A 852 -3.17 24.86 -0.55
C ASP A 852 -2.69 24.60 -1.99
N GLU A 853 -1.54 23.95 -2.13
CA GLU A 853 -0.95 23.56 -3.43
C GLU A 853 -1.93 22.80 -4.35
N PRO A 854 -2.78 21.86 -3.89
CA PRO A 854 -3.76 21.19 -4.75
C PRO A 854 -4.70 22.14 -5.46
N ASP A 855 -5.19 23.17 -4.79
CA ASP A 855 -6.04 24.21 -5.40
C ASP A 855 -5.28 25.07 -6.40
N HIS A 856 -4.00 25.35 -6.14
CA HIS A 856 -3.14 26.06 -7.07
C HIS A 856 -2.84 25.21 -8.33
N ALA A 857 -2.51 23.95 -8.17
CA ALA A 857 -2.27 23.00 -9.25
C ALA A 857 -3.50 22.85 -10.14
N ALA A 858 -4.69 22.68 -9.53
CA ALA A 858 -5.95 22.55 -10.24
C ALA A 858 -6.21 23.76 -11.18
N ARG A 859 -6.10 24.97 -10.64
CA ARG A 859 -6.28 26.20 -11.45
C ARG A 859 -5.28 26.27 -12.58
N ARG A 860 -4.00 25.97 -12.33
CA ARG A 860 -2.96 25.97 -13.37
C ARG A 860 -3.26 24.98 -14.47
N TYR A 861 -3.64 23.72 -14.14
CA TYR A 861 -3.98 22.72 -15.15
C TYR A 861 -5.20 23.13 -15.98
N ILE A 862 -6.23 23.72 -15.37
CA ILE A 862 -7.42 24.21 -16.10
C ILE A 862 -7.04 25.29 -17.13
N ASP A 863 -6.23 26.28 -16.72
CA ASP A 863 -5.89 27.43 -17.54
C ASP A 863 -4.85 27.14 -18.62
N MET A 864 -4.10 26.03 -18.50
CA MET A 864 -2.95 25.72 -19.35
C MET A 864 -3.38 25.42 -20.78
N THR A 865 -2.60 25.89 -21.75
CA THR A 865 -2.82 25.72 -23.19
C THR A 865 -1.86 24.67 -23.78
N ALA A 866 -2.20 24.16 -24.98
CA ALA A 866 -1.31 23.31 -25.76
C ALA A 866 0.03 23.99 -26.13
N ALA A 867 0.01 25.33 -26.26
CA ALA A 867 1.22 26.12 -26.53
C ALA A 867 2.15 26.16 -25.30
N ASP A 868 1.60 26.21 -24.09
CA ASP A 868 2.41 26.20 -22.85
C ASP A 868 3.13 24.86 -22.69
N VAL A 869 2.44 23.75 -22.94
CA VAL A 869 3.03 22.39 -22.95
C VAL A 869 4.17 22.31 -23.98
N GLN A 870 3.92 22.75 -25.20
CA GLN A 870 4.93 22.73 -26.27
C GLN A 870 6.17 23.58 -25.90
N ALA A 871 5.95 24.77 -25.34
CA ALA A 871 7.02 25.68 -24.93
C ALA A 871 7.90 25.06 -23.82
N ALA A 872 7.27 24.40 -22.83
CA ALA A 872 7.98 23.72 -21.75
C ALA A 872 8.80 22.53 -22.28
N PHE A 873 8.25 21.71 -23.16
CA PHE A 873 8.97 20.60 -23.79
C PHE A 873 10.18 21.07 -24.61
N ARG A 874 10.05 22.16 -25.36
CA ARG A 874 11.18 22.77 -26.08
C ARG A 874 12.26 23.32 -25.17
N LYS A 875 11.88 23.89 -24.05
CA LYS A 875 12.82 24.51 -23.10
C LYS A 875 13.62 23.44 -22.31
N TRP A 876 12.96 22.40 -21.87
CA TRP A 876 13.53 21.49 -20.86
C TRP A 876 14.03 20.15 -21.41
N LEU A 877 13.36 19.60 -22.43
CA LEU A 877 13.69 18.26 -22.90
C LEU A 877 14.71 18.31 -24.04
N ARG A 878 15.69 17.44 -23.97
CA ARG A 878 16.81 17.30 -24.90
C ARG A 878 16.83 15.87 -25.45
N PRO A 879 15.99 15.53 -26.46
CA PRO A 879 15.87 14.15 -26.92
C PRO A 879 17.17 13.53 -27.43
N ALA A 880 18.11 14.36 -27.92
CA ALA A 880 19.43 13.91 -28.37
C ALA A 880 20.40 13.56 -27.23
N ASP A 881 20.13 14.00 -25.99
CA ASP A 881 21.01 13.83 -24.83
C ASP A 881 20.53 12.70 -23.90
N LEU A 882 19.51 11.94 -24.28
CA LEU A 882 18.99 10.87 -23.44
C LEU A 882 20.06 9.80 -23.16
N VAL A 883 20.16 9.39 -21.91
CA VAL A 883 20.87 8.19 -21.49
C VAL A 883 19.92 7.01 -21.62
N ARG A 884 20.40 5.91 -22.19
CA ARG A 884 19.69 4.63 -22.25
C ARG A 884 20.33 3.63 -21.32
N VAL A 885 19.57 3.12 -20.37
CA VAL A 885 19.97 1.96 -19.54
C VAL A 885 19.06 0.80 -19.87
N THR A 886 19.67 -0.33 -20.24
CA THR A 886 18.93 -1.55 -20.62
C THR A 886 19.28 -2.66 -19.66
N GLN A 887 18.29 -3.25 -18.99
CA GLN A 887 18.42 -4.40 -18.11
C GLN A 887 17.69 -5.59 -18.70
N GLY A 888 18.38 -6.72 -18.93
CA GLY A 888 17.70 -7.90 -19.44
C GLY A 888 18.63 -9.04 -19.84
N PRO A 889 18.09 -10.07 -20.51
CA PRO A 889 18.84 -11.30 -20.81
C PRO A 889 19.98 -11.07 -21.80
N THR A 890 19.81 -10.16 -22.76
CA THR A 890 20.82 -9.80 -23.77
C THR A 890 20.82 -8.29 -24.03
N PRO A 891 21.07 -7.46 -23.00
CA PRO A 891 20.94 -6.01 -23.09
C PRO A 891 21.95 -5.40 -24.06
N GLN A 892 21.51 -4.38 -24.84
CA GLN A 892 22.30 -3.67 -25.82
C GLN A 892 22.56 -2.20 -25.43
#